data_aee6ad8924684ca23991f6d89bb583c2
#
_entry.id   aee6ad8924684ca23991f6d89bb583c2
#
_cell.length_a   1.000
_cell.length_b   1.000
_cell.length_c   1.000
_cell.angle_alpha   90.00
_cell.angle_beta   90.00
_cell.angle_gamma   90.00
#
_symmetry.space_group_name_H-M   'P 1'
#
loop_
_entity.id
_entity.type
_entity.pdbx_description
1 polymer ?
#
loop_
_entity_poly.entity_id
_entity_poly.type
_entity_poly.pdbx_seq_one_letter_code
_entity_poly.pdbx_strand_id
1 'polypeptide(L)'
;MEYYYYYFRLPLLVFSLLFLIHSSSSQMPGFVSLDCGGNESFTDDIGLMWSPDNIAYGETASIAVANETRREYMTLRHFPADSRKYCYILNVTSRTRYLIRATFLYGNFDNNNVYPKFDISLGATHWSNIVIADADDIETRELIFLASTPTISVCLSNATTGQPFISTLELRQFNGSAYYTDFEDNYYLSVSARINFGADSEAPVRYPDDPFDRLWQSDSVKKANYLVDVAPGTTKVSTKLPIDANRDERPPEKVMQTAVVGSNGSLTYRLNLDGFPGSGWAMTYFAEIEDLKPDESRKFRLVLPGNPDISKAIVNIEENAQGKYRLYEPGFTNISLPFVLSFRFGKTVDSSLGPLLNAMEINKYLEKSEGSIDGPIISNVVSRYSSDWALEGGDPCLPVPWSWVHCTSDPQPRIVAIMLSGKNLTGNIPLDLTKLSGLVELWLDGNSLTGSIPDFTGCVNLQIIHLENNQLTGGLPSSLTNLPNLKEMYVQNNMLSGSVPKGLFNKNMTFNITGNKDLRKGSSSGSRKNAIIGASIGAAVLLIVTIVSCLCLHKGSKRNRDKEQPGHSLPVQKPVVASKSETPTESAHCFALSDIEVATKRFEKKIGSGGFGVVYYGKLKDDREIAVKVLTSNSYQGKREFSNEVTLLSRIHHRNLVQFLGYCQEDERSMLIYEFMHNGTLKEHLYGPLTRGRSINWIKRLEIAEDSAKGIEYLHTGCTPAIIHRDLKTSNILLDKQMRAKVSDFGLSKLAVDGVSHVSSIVRGTVGYLDPEYYISQQLTDKSDVYSFGVILLELISGQEAISNESFGVNCRNIVQWAKLHIESGDIQGIIDPALRNEYDIQSMWKIAEKALMCVQPHGYMRPSISEVLKEVQDAITMEREATTVREGNSDDTSRNSGHSSLNLGSLDIIGTDNFLSIDEFARPSAR
;
A
#
# COMPACT_ATOMS: atom_id res chain seq x y z
N MET A 1 -70.81 -46.48 15.33
CA MET A 1 -69.60 -46.01 16.09
C MET A 1 -68.34 -45.96 15.19
N GLU A 2 -68.33 -46.57 14.01
CA GLU A 2 -67.11 -46.51 13.13
C GLU A 2 -67.00 -45.23 12.27
N TYR A 3 -68.09 -44.50 12.02
CA TYR A 3 -68.07 -43.28 11.23
C TYR A 3 -67.51 -42.04 12.02
N TYR A 4 -67.49 -42.08 13.34
CA TYR A 4 -66.96 -41.00 14.15
C TYR A 4 -65.38 -41.06 14.35
N TYR A 5 -64.77 -42.23 14.06
CA TYR A 5 -63.32 -42.42 14.25
C TYR A 5 -62.50 -41.88 13.05
N TYR A 6 -63.12 -41.72 11.87
CA TYR A 6 -62.43 -41.21 10.70
C TYR A 6 -62.43 -39.65 10.63
N TYR A 7 -63.44 -38.96 11.22
CA TYR A 7 -63.50 -37.52 11.21
C TYR A 7 -62.60 -36.81 12.20
N PHE A 8 -62.07 -37.50 13.19
CA PHE A 8 -61.14 -36.96 14.19
C PHE A 8 -59.65 -37.25 13.87
N ARG A 9 -59.35 -38.31 13.14
CA ARG A 9 -57.98 -38.66 12.76
C ARG A 9 -57.45 -37.88 11.55
N LEU A 10 -58.32 -37.49 10.60
CA LEU A 10 -57.89 -36.71 9.43
C LEU A 10 -57.42 -35.26 9.79
N PRO A 11 -58.09 -34.51 10.64
CA PRO A 11 -57.59 -33.19 11.05
C PRO A 11 -56.35 -33.29 11.95
N LEU A 12 -56.21 -34.35 12.81
CA LEU A 12 -54.97 -34.55 13.59
C LEU A 12 -53.78 -34.94 12.72
N LEU A 13 -53.99 -35.75 11.68
CA LEU A 13 -52.91 -36.09 10.71
C LEU A 13 -52.56 -34.89 9.83
N VAL A 14 -53.52 -34.08 9.40
CA VAL A 14 -53.27 -32.85 8.64
C VAL A 14 -52.60 -31.81 9.54
N PHE A 15 -52.97 -31.70 10.84
CA PHE A 15 -52.32 -30.81 11.81
C PHE A 15 -50.88 -31.30 12.13
N SER A 16 -50.64 -32.59 12.28
CA SER A 16 -49.31 -33.12 12.48
C SER A 16 -48.44 -33.03 11.21
N LEU A 17 -49.03 -33.17 10.00
CA LEU A 17 -48.35 -32.89 8.73
C LEU A 17 -48.05 -31.40 8.53
N LEU A 18 -48.96 -30.50 8.94
CA LEU A 18 -48.74 -29.04 8.95
C LEU A 18 -47.69 -28.64 10.01
N PHE A 19 -47.60 -29.32 11.16
CA PHE A 19 -46.55 -29.12 12.14
C PHE A 19 -45.19 -29.65 11.68
N LEU A 20 -45.18 -30.75 10.91
CA LEU A 20 -43.96 -31.29 10.29
C LEU A 20 -43.48 -30.44 9.10
N ILE A 21 -44.36 -29.72 8.43
CA ILE A 21 -44.01 -28.79 7.35
C ILE A 21 -43.56 -27.44 7.92
N HIS A 22 -43.91 -27.11 9.19
CA HIS A 22 -43.45 -25.85 9.85
C HIS A 22 -42.16 -26.00 10.61
N SER A 23 -41.51 -27.16 10.66
CA SER A 23 -40.21 -27.33 11.30
C SER A 23 -39.04 -27.51 10.32
N SER A 24 -39.23 -27.24 9.02
CA SER A 24 -38.11 -26.88 8.19
C SER A 24 -37.80 -25.38 8.43
N SER A 25 -36.87 -25.06 9.31
CA SER A 25 -36.33 -23.72 9.45
C SER A 25 -35.73 -23.36 8.08
N SER A 26 -36.54 -22.70 7.24
CA SER A 26 -36.02 -22.16 6.00
C SER A 26 -34.99 -21.06 6.38
N GLN A 27 -33.82 -21.16 5.82
CA GLN A 27 -32.76 -20.13 5.88
C GLN A 27 -33.41 -18.73 5.78
N MET A 28 -32.86 -17.76 6.52
CA MET A 28 -33.35 -16.37 6.51
C MET A 28 -33.38 -15.81 5.09
N PRO A 29 -34.45 -15.09 4.69
CA PRO A 29 -34.50 -14.43 3.39
C PRO A 29 -33.29 -13.48 3.21
N GLY A 30 -32.69 -13.51 2.01
CA GLY A 30 -31.56 -12.66 1.68
C GLY A 30 -30.19 -13.25 2.07
N PHE A 31 -30.11 -14.48 2.60
CA PHE A 31 -28.86 -15.19 2.79
C PHE A 31 -28.40 -15.79 1.47
N VAL A 32 -27.13 -15.58 1.15
CA VAL A 32 -26.41 -16.22 0.02
C VAL A 32 -25.18 -16.88 0.59
N SER A 33 -24.98 -18.16 0.24
CA SER A 33 -23.77 -18.93 0.59
C SER A 33 -23.24 -19.60 -0.67
N LEU A 34 -22.08 -19.17 -1.13
CA LEU A 34 -21.40 -19.70 -2.31
C LEU A 34 -20.28 -20.65 -1.88
N ASP A 35 -20.35 -21.89 -2.36
CA ASP A 35 -19.25 -22.87 -2.34
C ASP A 35 -18.41 -22.60 -3.59
N CYS A 36 -17.28 -21.93 -3.41
CA CYS A 36 -16.42 -21.51 -4.50
C CYS A 36 -15.61 -22.71 -5.01
N GLY A 37 -15.92 -23.12 -6.26
CA GLY A 37 -15.34 -24.30 -6.85
C GLY A 37 -16.18 -25.59 -6.68
N GLY A 38 -17.27 -25.52 -5.91
CA GLY A 38 -18.25 -26.59 -5.82
C GLY A 38 -19.02 -26.79 -7.13
N ASN A 39 -19.59 -27.99 -7.31
CA ASN A 39 -20.33 -28.38 -8.52
C ASN A 39 -21.82 -28.66 -8.30
N GLU A 40 -22.29 -28.71 -7.06
CA GLU A 40 -23.69 -29.00 -6.73
C GLU A 40 -24.12 -28.26 -5.45
N SER A 41 -25.42 -27.96 -5.36
CA SER A 41 -26.00 -27.34 -4.16
C SER A 41 -26.23 -28.36 -3.07
N PHE A 42 -26.02 -27.97 -1.81
CA PHE A 42 -26.28 -28.80 -0.63
C PHE A 42 -26.72 -27.94 0.54
N THR A 43 -27.24 -28.63 1.58
CA THR A 43 -27.52 -27.99 2.88
C THR A 43 -26.54 -28.57 3.88
N ASP A 44 -25.90 -27.70 4.66
CA ASP A 44 -24.94 -28.09 5.69
C ASP A 44 -25.62 -28.57 6.98
N ASP A 45 -24.82 -29.02 7.97
CA ASP A 45 -25.30 -29.58 9.22
C ASP A 45 -26.03 -28.55 10.12
N ILE A 46 -25.83 -27.24 9.86
CA ILE A 46 -26.50 -26.15 10.60
C ILE A 46 -27.71 -25.60 9.85
N GLY A 47 -28.04 -26.13 8.66
CA GLY A 47 -29.22 -25.81 7.89
C GLY A 47 -29.06 -24.65 6.90
N LEU A 48 -27.83 -24.22 6.58
CA LEU A 48 -27.54 -23.25 5.52
C LEU A 48 -27.48 -23.93 4.16
N MET A 49 -28.10 -23.31 3.17
CA MET A 49 -28.07 -23.78 1.79
C MET A 49 -26.91 -23.17 1.03
N TRP A 50 -26.01 -24.03 0.57
CA TRP A 50 -24.87 -23.68 -0.27
C TRP A 50 -25.15 -23.91 -1.73
N SER A 51 -24.66 -23.03 -2.59
CA SER A 51 -24.76 -23.16 -4.05
C SER A 51 -23.39 -22.95 -4.69
N PRO A 52 -23.14 -23.62 -5.84
CA PRO A 52 -21.91 -23.38 -6.60
C PRO A 52 -21.80 -21.94 -7.03
N ASP A 53 -20.56 -21.43 -7.16
CA ASP A 53 -20.28 -20.16 -7.78
C ASP A 53 -20.32 -20.30 -9.31
N ASN A 54 -21.25 -19.67 -9.98
CA ASN A 54 -21.40 -19.72 -11.44
C ASN A 54 -20.58 -18.62 -12.13
N ILE A 55 -19.24 -18.60 -11.94
CA ILE A 55 -18.37 -17.68 -12.66
C ILE A 55 -17.64 -18.35 -13.82
N ALA A 56 -17.43 -17.60 -14.90
CA ALA A 56 -16.92 -18.13 -16.18
C ALA A 56 -15.38 -18.25 -16.24
N TYR A 57 -14.67 -17.90 -15.19
CA TYR A 57 -13.19 -17.84 -15.14
C TYR A 57 -12.64 -18.38 -13.81
N GLY A 58 -11.34 -18.66 -13.80
CA GLY A 58 -10.67 -19.36 -12.71
C GLY A 58 -10.83 -20.87 -12.84
N GLU A 59 -10.01 -21.58 -12.09
CA GLU A 59 -10.00 -23.04 -12.03
C GLU A 59 -10.47 -23.49 -10.64
N THR A 60 -11.00 -24.71 -10.55
CA THR A 60 -11.47 -25.28 -9.29
C THR A 60 -10.50 -26.35 -8.81
N ALA A 61 -10.26 -26.39 -7.51
CA ALA A 61 -9.47 -27.43 -6.87
C ALA A 61 -10.23 -28.06 -5.69
N SER A 62 -9.99 -29.34 -5.47
CA SER A 62 -10.43 -30.05 -4.25
C SER A 62 -9.25 -30.14 -3.28
N ILE A 63 -9.53 -29.89 -2.02
CA ILE A 63 -8.54 -29.94 -0.94
C ILE A 63 -8.96 -30.94 0.12
N ALA A 64 -7.99 -31.47 0.87
CA ALA A 64 -8.22 -32.34 2.00
C ALA A 64 -7.28 -31.92 3.13
N VAL A 65 -7.84 -31.34 4.17
CA VAL A 65 -7.12 -30.88 5.36
C VAL A 65 -7.48 -31.83 6.51
N ALA A 66 -6.47 -32.21 7.30
CA ALA A 66 -6.68 -33.09 8.45
C ALA A 66 -7.64 -32.41 9.45
N ASN A 67 -8.65 -33.16 9.90
CA ASN A 67 -9.70 -32.73 10.82
C ASN A 67 -10.72 -31.71 10.28
N GLU A 68 -10.66 -31.29 9.01
CA GLU A 68 -11.74 -30.53 8.39
C GLU A 68 -12.70 -31.50 7.66
N THR A 69 -13.99 -31.42 8.01
CA THR A 69 -15.04 -32.30 7.47
C THR A 69 -16.19 -31.53 6.82
N ARG A 70 -16.21 -30.21 6.98
CA ARG A 70 -17.26 -29.37 6.42
C ARG A 70 -17.14 -29.30 4.91
N ARG A 71 -18.23 -29.63 4.21
CA ARG A 71 -18.23 -29.79 2.77
C ARG A 71 -17.84 -28.49 2.04
N GLU A 72 -18.27 -27.33 2.52
CA GLU A 72 -18.00 -26.01 1.96
C GLU A 72 -16.52 -25.62 1.97
N TYR A 73 -15.67 -26.34 2.69
CA TYR A 73 -14.22 -26.11 2.74
C TYR A 73 -13.42 -27.20 2.01
N MET A 74 -14.09 -28.14 1.32
CA MET A 74 -13.38 -29.17 0.54
C MET A 74 -13.07 -28.76 -0.89
N THR A 75 -13.58 -27.62 -1.32
CA THR A 75 -13.34 -27.04 -2.64
C THR A 75 -12.93 -25.60 -2.52
N LEU A 76 -12.26 -25.10 -3.55
CA LEU A 76 -11.92 -23.70 -3.71
C LEU A 76 -11.85 -23.35 -5.20
N ARG A 77 -11.99 -22.06 -5.50
CA ARG A 77 -11.68 -21.49 -6.80
C ARG A 77 -10.40 -20.68 -6.73
N HIS A 78 -9.49 -20.91 -7.67
CA HIS A 78 -8.23 -20.18 -7.76
C HIS A 78 -8.09 -19.47 -9.11
N PHE A 79 -7.26 -18.44 -9.14
CA PHE A 79 -7.08 -17.57 -10.28
C PHE A 79 -5.59 -17.44 -10.63
N PRO A 80 -5.24 -17.11 -11.88
CA PRO A 80 -3.86 -16.83 -12.25
C PRO A 80 -3.24 -15.72 -11.41
N ALA A 81 -1.95 -15.85 -11.07
CA ALA A 81 -1.17 -14.81 -10.42
C ALA A 81 -0.68 -13.78 -11.44
N ASP A 82 -1.61 -13.00 -11.99
CA ASP A 82 -1.37 -11.97 -12.99
C ASP A 82 -1.83 -10.58 -12.48
N SER A 83 -1.85 -9.58 -13.34
CA SER A 83 -2.27 -8.22 -12.99
C SER A 83 -3.79 -7.99 -13.08
N ARG A 84 -4.58 -9.02 -13.38
CA ARG A 84 -6.02 -8.92 -13.52
C ARG A 84 -6.75 -8.93 -12.18
N LYS A 85 -7.97 -8.42 -12.23
CA LYS A 85 -8.91 -8.37 -11.13
C LYS A 85 -10.02 -9.39 -11.38
N TYR A 86 -10.25 -10.30 -10.44
CA TYR A 86 -11.22 -11.40 -10.51
C TYR A 86 -12.36 -11.13 -9.54
N CYS A 87 -13.58 -10.95 -10.03
CA CYS A 87 -14.69 -10.42 -9.24
C CYS A 87 -15.92 -11.30 -9.22
N TYR A 88 -16.50 -11.47 -8.03
CA TYR A 88 -17.86 -11.98 -7.81
C TYR A 88 -18.83 -10.81 -7.79
N ILE A 89 -19.91 -10.88 -8.56
CA ILE A 89 -20.97 -9.87 -8.57
C ILE A 89 -22.18 -10.44 -7.82
N LEU A 90 -22.53 -9.81 -6.71
CA LEU A 90 -23.64 -10.21 -5.85
C LEU A 90 -24.81 -9.24 -6.00
N ASN A 91 -26.04 -9.78 -6.08
CA ASN A 91 -27.26 -8.97 -6.06
C ASN A 91 -27.59 -8.57 -4.61
N VAL A 92 -27.87 -7.30 -4.40
CA VAL A 92 -28.23 -6.73 -3.11
C VAL A 92 -29.43 -5.79 -3.27
N THR A 93 -30.15 -5.54 -2.17
CA THR A 93 -31.19 -4.53 -2.14
C THR A 93 -30.62 -3.19 -1.69
N SER A 94 -30.78 -2.15 -2.51
CA SER A 94 -30.27 -0.82 -2.16
C SER A 94 -30.87 -0.32 -0.83
N ARG A 95 -30.10 0.44 -0.05
CA ARG A 95 -30.43 0.95 1.29
C ARG A 95 -30.69 -0.15 2.33
N THR A 96 -30.09 -1.32 2.12
CA THR A 96 -30.14 -2.46 3.07
C THR A 96 -28.74 -2.76 3.55
N ARG A 97 -28.59 -3.09 4.86
CA ARG A 97 -27.31 -3.45 5.46
C ARG A 97 -27.05 -4.94 5.30
N TYR A 98 -25.81 -5.27 5.02
CA TYR A 98 -25.33 -6.63 4.84
C TYR A 98 -24.03 -6.85 5.58
N LEU A 99 -23.86 -8.06 6.10
CA LEU A 99 -22.55 -8.62 6.40
C LEU A 99 -22.10 -9.45 5.19
N ILE A 100 -20.88 -9.22 4.73
CA ILE A 100 -20.22 -10.07 3.75
C ILE A 100 -19.05 -10.77 4.42
N ARG A 101 -18.92 -12.07 4.16
CA ARG A 101 -17.85 -12.94 4.68
C ARG A 101 -17.17 -13.65 3.52
N ALA A 102 -15.85 -13.55 3.47
CA ALA A 102 -15.00 -14.31 2.57
C ALA A 102 -14.09 -15.23 3.40
N THR A 103 -14.02 -16.50 3.02
CA THR A 103 -13.23 -17.50 3.75
C THR A 103 -12.25 -18.19 2.83
N PHE A 104 -11.05 -18.44 3.35
CA PHE A 104 -9.89 -18.94 2.62
C PHE A 104 -9.29 -20.11 3.41
N LEU A 105 -9.29 -21.31 2.83
CA LEU A 105 -8.54 -22.46 3.30
C LEU A 105 -7.62 -22.93 2.16
N TYR A 106 -6.31 -22.82 2.37
CA TYR A 106 -5.34 -23.06 1.30
C TYR A 106 -5.18 -24.56 1.00
N GLY A 107 -5.04 -25.39 2.05
CA GLY A 107 -4.88 -26.85 1.91
C GLY A 107 -3.78 -27.25 0.92
N ASN A 108 -2.84 -26.35 0.60
CA ASN A 108 -1.76 -26.55 -0.37
C ASN A 108 -2.25 -27.13 -1.72
N PHE A 109 -3.37 -26.62 -2.25
CA PHE A 109 -4.07 -27.13 -3.45
C PHE A 109 -3.19 -27.23 -4.70
N ASP A 110 -2.18 -26.38 -4.82
CA ASP A 110 -1.26 -26.30 -5.96
C ASP A 110 0.05 -27.09 -5.75
N ASN A 111 0.22 -27.73 -4.59
CA ASN A 111 1.40 -28.51 -4.18
C ASN A 111 2.74 -27.75 -4.25
N ASN A 112 2.68 -26.41 -4.22
CA ASN A 112 3.87 -25.55 -4.34
C ASN A 112 4.48 -25.19 -2.98
N ASN A 113 3.75 -25.35 -1.87
CA ASN A 113 4.12 -24.89 -0.53
C ASN A 113 4.53 -23.39 -0.50
N VAL A 114 3.92 -22.60 -1.37
CA VAL A 114 4.10 -21.15 -1.44
C VAL A 114 2.82 -20.48 -0.97
N TYR A 115 2.82 -20.03 0.27
CA TYR A 115 1.64 -19.44 0.90
C TYR A 115 1.19 -18.18 0.16
N PRO A 116 -0.06 -18.15 -0.34
CA PRO A 116 -0.59 -17.05 -1.13
C PRO A 116 -0.74 -15.77 -0.31
N LYS A 117 -0.43 -14.65 -0.99
CA LYS A 117 -0.70 -13.30 -0.48
C LYS A 117 -1.28 -12.44 -1.59
N PHE A 118 -2.47 -11.90 -1.38
CA PHE A 118 -3.23 -11.12 -2.35
C PHE A 118 -4.21 -10.18 -1.66
N ASP A 119 -4.84 -9.31 -2.42
CA ASP A 119 -5.80 -8.32 -1.93
C ASP A 119 -7.25 -8.75 -2.19
N ILE A 120 -8.14 -8.41 -1.25
CA ILE A 120 -9.59 -8.46 -1.44
C ILE A 120 -10.16 -7.05 -1.38
N SER A 121 -11.14 -6.75 -2.23
CA SER A 121 -11.83 -5.46 -2.29
C SER A 121 -13.34 -5.61 -2.38
N LEU A 122 -14.07 -4.60 -1.89
CA LEU A 122 -15.51 -4.47 -2.02
C LEU A 122 -15.83 -3.21 -2.84
N GLY A 123 -16.37 -3.40 -4.05
CA GLY A 123 -16.54 -2.31 -5.00
C GLY A 123 -15.20 -1.68 -5.38
N ALA A 124 -15.10 -0.36 -5.23
CA ALA A 124 -13.88 0.40 -5.44
C ALA A 124 -12.95 0.45 -4.21
N THR A 125 -13.42 -0.05 -3.06
CA THR A 125 -12.72 0.07 -1.78
C THR A 125 -11.84 -1.15 -1.52
N HIS A 126 -10.56 -0.95 -1.23
CA HIS A 126 -9.69 -2.00 -0.71
C HIS A 126 -10.19 -2.43 0.67
N TRP A 127 -10.48 -3.72 0.83
CA TRP A 127 -11.02 -4.26 2.09
C TRP A 127 -9.93 -4.78 3.01
N SER A 128 -9.10 -5.72 2.52
CA SER A 128 -8.04 -6.34 3.33
C SER A 128 -6.97 -6.98 2.44
N ASN A 129 -5.78 -7.20 3.03
CA ASN A 129 -4.78 -8.10 2.48
C ASN A 129 -5.00 -9.50 3.06
N ILE A 130 -5.13 -10.50 2.21
CA ILE A 130 -5.19 -11.91 2.60
C ILE A 130 -3.75 -12.43 2.63
N VAL A 131 -3.35 -12.93 3.78
CA VAL A 131 -2.03 -13.51 4.03
C VAL A 131 -2.22 -14.88 4.64
N ILE A 132 -1.97 -15.93 3.87
CA ILE A 132 -2.01 -17.29 4.37
C ILE A 132 -0.72 -17.54 5.16
N ALA A 133 -0.84 -17.97 6.42
CA ALA A 133 0.30 -18.24 7.30
C ALA A 133 0.53 -19.74 7.47
N ASP A 134 -0.53 -20.55 7.39
CA ASP A 134 -0.51 -22.01 7.48
C ASP A 134 -1.46 -22.59 6.44
N ALA A 135 -1.15 -23.78 5.91
CA ALA A 135 -1.96 -24.43 4.90
C ALA A 135 -3.32 -24.92 5.42
N ASP A 136 -3.36 -25.29 6.68
CA ASP A 136 -4.51 -25.92 7.33
C ASP A 136 -5.37 -24.92 8.12
N ASP A 137 -4.92 -23.64 8.22
CA ASP A 137 -5.66 -22.59 8.91
C ASP A 137 -6.74 -21.98 8.00
N ILE A 138 -7.93 -21.80 8.59
CA ILE A 138 -9.03 -21.09 7.95
C ILE A 138 -8.89 -19.59 8.26
N GLU A 139 -8.67 -18.82 7.20
CA GLU A 139 -8.63 -17.37 7.24
C GLU A 139 -9.99 -16.80 6.84
N THR A 140 -10.59 -15.96 7.68
CA THR A 140 -11.92 -15.39 7.44
C THR A 140 -11.88 -13.87 7.58
N ARG A 141 -12.55 -13.18 6.67
CA ARG A 141 -12.76 -11.74 6.71
C ARG A 141 -14.24 -11.41 6.68
N GLU A 142 -14.68 -10.53 7.57
CA GLU A 142 -16.05 -10.04 7.64
C GLU A 142 -16.09 -8.50 7.50
N LEU A 143 -17.08 -8.01 6.75
CA LEU A 143 -17.31 -6.59 6.56
C LEU A 143 -18.80 -6.30 6.54
N ILE A 144 -19.23 -5.24 7.23
CA ILE A 144 -20.61 -4.78 7.27
C ILE A 144 -20.72 -3.50 6.44
N PHE A 145 -21.72 -3.45 5.57
CA PHE A 145 -21.92 -2.33 4.66
C PHE A 145 -23.38 -2.00 4.39
N LEU A 146 -23.67 -0.74 4.10
CA LEU A 146 -24.93 -0.29 3.53
C LEU A 146 -24.83 -0.36 1.99
N ALA A 147 -25.70 -1.12 1.35
CA ALA A 147 -25.73 -1.23 -0.12
C ALA A 147 -26.25 0.08 -0.72
N SER A 148 -25.46 0.72 -1.57
CA SER A 148 -25.86 1.93 -2.32
C SER A 148 -26.42 1.63 -3.70
N THR A 149 -26.08 0.48 -4.28
CA THR A 149 -26.42 -0.01 -5.63
C THR A 149 -27.10 -1.36 -5.56
N PRO A 150 -27.82 -1.80 -6.62
CA PRO A 150 -28.48 -3.12 -6.65
C PRO A 150 -27.51 -4.29 -6.78
N THR A 151 -26.24 -4.05 -7.04
CA THR A 151 -25.19 -5.07 -7.11
C THR A 151 -23.94 -4.58 -6.38
N ILE A 152 -23.15 -5.50 -5.86
CA ILE A 152 -21.85 -5.25 -5.25
C ILE A 152 -20.85 -6.23 -5.80
N SER A 153 -19.61 -5.79 -6.04
CA SER A 153 -18.51 -6.66 -6.49
C SER A 153 -17.54 -6.95 -5.35
N VAL A 154 -17.17 -8.23 -5.21
CA VAL A 154 -16.07 -8.69 -4.36
C VAL A 154 -14.96 -9.15 -5.27
N CYS A 155 -13.80 -8.52 -5.22
CA CYS A 155 -12.73 -8.79 -6.16
C CYS A 155 -11.44 -9.22 -5.46
N LEU A 156 -10.76 -10.20 -6.06
CA LEU A 156 -9.41 -10.64 -5.70
C LEU A 156 -8.43 -10.07 -6.72
N SER A 157 -7.29 -9.59 -6.27
CA SER A 157 -6.29 -8.94 -7.13
C SER A 157 -4.91 -8.91 -6.48
N ASN A 158 -3.93 -8.40 -7.23
CA ASN A 158 -2.63 -8.00 -6.70
C ASN A 158 -1.88 -9.12 -5.96
N ALA A 159 -1.86 -10.33 -6.56
CA ALA A 159 -1.13 -11.45 -6.00
C ALA A 159 0.38 -11.16 -5.93
N THR A 160 0.94 -11.19 -4.71
CA THR A 160 2.37 -10.97 -4.48
C THR A 160 3.14 -12.27 -4.32
N THR A 161 2.48 -13.32 -3.81
CA THR A 161 2.96 -14.70 -3.74
C THR A 161 1.81 -15.67 -3.98
N GLY A 162 2.07 -16.82 -4.63
CA GLY A 162 1.06 -17.82 -4.91
C GLY A 162 -0.07 -17.33 -5.81
N GLN A 163 -1.11 -18.13 -5.93
CA GLN A 163 -2.31 -17.81 -6.71
C GLN A 163 -3.41 -17.28 -5.78
N PRO A 164 -4.15 -16.21 -6.16
CA PRO A 164 -5.35 -15.80 -5.43
C PRO A 164 -6.39 -16.93 -5.48
N PHE A 165 -7.06 -17.17 -4.37
CA PHE A 165 -8.11 -18.18 -4.29
C PHE A 165 -9.18 -17.78 -3.27
N ILE A 166 -10.32 -18.47 -3.28
CA ILE A 166 -11.39 -18.30 -2.29
C ILE A 166 -12.11 -19.63 -2.12
N SER A 167 -12.43 -20.00 -0.88
CA SER A 167 -13.18 -21.22 -0.54
C SER A 167 -14.68 -20.94 -0.48
N THR A 168 -15.09 -19.91 0.29
CA THR A 168 -16.49 -19.53 0.39
C THR A 168 -16.70 -18.02 0.35
N LEU A 169 -17.87 -17.60 -0.18
CA LEU A 169 -18.34 -16.23 -0.15
C LEU A 169 -19.78 -16.18 0.33
N GLU A 170 -20.01 -15.48 1.43
CA GLU A 170 -21.30 -15.44 2.12
C GLU A 170 -21.83 -14.01 2.23
N LEU A 171 -23.15 -13.84 2.02
CA LEU A 171 -23.83 -12.57 2.20
C LEU A 171 -24.99 -12.78 3.18
N ARG A 172 -25.11 -11.91 4.21
CA ARG A 172 -26.11 -11.99 5.26
C ARG A 172 -26.82 -10.64 5.39
N GLN A 173 -28.11 -10.63 5.21
CA GLN A 173 -28.92 -9.42 5.30
C GLN A 173 -29.27 -9.12 6.77
N PHE A 174 -29.05 -7.88 7.20
CA PHE A 174 -29.55 -7.41 8.48
C PHE A 174 -30.95 -6.81 8.37
N ASN A 175 -31.72 -6.99 9.45
CA ASN A 175 -33.05 -6.41 9.59
C ASN A 175 -33.03 -5.25 10.61
N GLY A 176 -33.85 -4.22 10.37
CA GLY A 176 -34.03 -3.12 11.31
C GLY A 176 -32.81 -2.17 11.40
N SER A 177 -32.50 -1.74 12.63
CA SER A 177 -31.44 -0.78 12.95
C SER A 177 -30.08 -1.41 13.23
N ALA A 178 -29.95 -2.76 13.16
CA ALA A 178 -28.70 -3.43 13.43
C ALA A 178 -27.53 -2.82 12.63
N TYR A 179 -26.46 -2.46 13.34
CA TYR A 179 -25.26 -1.78 12.82
C TYR A 179 -25.53 -0.43 12.14
N TYR A 180 -26.58 0.26 12.55
CA TYR A 180 -26.78 1.65 12.10
C TYR A 180 -25.71 2.56 12.68
N THR A 181 -25.09 3.37 11.83
CA THR A 181 -24.16 4.43 12.23
C THR A 181 -24.37 5.67 11.36
N ASP A 182 -24.21 6.85 11.93
CA ASP A 182 -24.28 8.12 11.17
C ASP A 182 -23.20 8.24 10.09
N PHE A 183 -22.21 7.34 10.10
CA PHE A 183 -21.10 7.31 9.17
C PHE A 183 -21.27 6.28 8.02
N GLU A 184 -22.36 5.52 7.97
CA GLU A 184 -22.55 4.38 7.06
C GLU A 184 -22.57 4.75 5.56
N ASP A 185 -22.84 6.00 5.23
CA ASP A 185 -22.76 6.47 3.83
C ASP A 185 -21.31 6.62 3.36
N ASN A 186 -20.36 6.91 4.26
CA ASN A 186 -18.94 7.16 3.95
C ASN A 186 -17.99 6.03 4.40
N TYR A 187 -18.45 5.13 5.27
CA TYR A 187 -17.61 4.09 5.83
C TYR A 187 -18.28 2.72 5.78
N TYR A 188 -17.46 1.69 5.61
CA TYR A 188 -17.80 0.31 5.94
C TYR A 188 -17.31 -0.01 7.35
N LEU A 189 -17.85 -1.08 7.96
CA LEU A 189 -17.38 -1.61 9.24
C LEU A 189 -16.65 -2.94 8.99
N SER A 190 -15.32 -2.92 9.05
CA SER A 190 -14.51 -4.15 8.98
C SER A 190 -14.40 -4.76 10.36
N VAL A 191 -14.90 -5.99 10.52
CA VAL A 191 -14.91 -6.71 11.81
C VAL A 191 -13.48 -7.13 12.16
N SER A 192 -12.95 -6.61 13.28
CA SER A 192 -11.61 -6.94 13.77
C SER A 192 -11.64 -7.91 14.94
N ALA A 193 -12.69 -7.89 15.75
CA ALA A 193 -12.90 -8.84 16.84
C ALA A 193 -14.39 -8.99 17.15
N ARG A 194 -14.87 -10.21 17.35
CA ARG A 194 -16.20 -10.53 17.86
C ARG A 194 -16.07 -11.74 18.78
N ILE A 195 -16.10 -11.51 20.11
CA ILE A 195 -15.67 -12.47 21.13
C ILE A 195 -16.83 -12.82 22.06
N ASN A 196 -17.06 -14.13 22.25
CA ASN A 196 -17.91 -14.71 23.26
C ASN A 196 -17.03 -15.09 24.47
N PHE A 197 -17.18 -14.40 25.61
CA PHE A 197 -16.40 -14.63 26.80
C PHE A 197 -17.04 -15.70 27.68
N GLY A 198 -16.20 -16.55 28.24
CA GLY A 198 -16.66 -17.66 29.11
C GLY A 198 -17.29 -18.82 28.32
N ALA A 199 -17.10 -18.89 27.02
CA ALA A 199 -17.65 -19.97 26.20
C ALA A 199 -17.26 -21.38 26.68
N ASP A 200 -18.18 -22.31 26.59
CA ASP A 200 -18.00 -23.71 27.00
C ASP A 200 -17.23 -24.56 26.00
N SER A 201 -17.15 -24.10 24.74
CA SER A 201 -16.46 -24.79 23.63
C SER A 201 -15.60 -23.84 22.81
N GLU A 202 -14.67 -24.38 22.04
CA GLU A 202 -13.86 -23.62 21.09
C GLU A 202 -14.61 -23.22 19.81
N ALA A 203 -15.71 -23.93 19.49
CA ALA A 203 -16.51 -23.65 18.31
C ALA A 203 -17.19 -22.27 18.43
N PRO A 204 -17.21 -21.46 17.37
CA PRO A 204 -17.90 -20.17 17.39
C PRO A 204 -19.41 -20.37 17.47
N VAL A 205 -20.10 -19.46 18.16
CA VAL A 205 -21.55 -19.34 18.07
C VAL A 205 -21.90 -18.62 16.75
N ARG A 206 -22.76 -19.25 15.95
CA ARG A 206 -23.25 -18.75 14.67
C ARG A 206 -24.68 -19.24 14.43
N TYR A 207 -25.20 -19.19 13.20
CA TYR A 207 -26.49 -19.75 12.84
C TYR A 207 -26.62 -21.22 13.26
N PRO A 208 -27.78 -21.72 13.75
CA PRO A 208 -29.03 -20.99 13.96
C PRO A 208 -29.12 -20.17 15.26
N ASP A 209 -28.16 -20.31 16.17
CA ASP A 209 -28.16 -19.61 17.47
C ASP A 209 -28.07 -18.08 17.27
N ASP A 210 -27.30 -17.60 16.29
CA ASP A 210 -27.33 -16.21 15.81
C ASP A 210 -28.16 -16.12 14.51
N PRO A 211 -29.32 -15.45 14.53
CA PRO A 211 -30.18 -15.34 13.36
C PRO A 211 -29.54 -14.55 12.20
N PHE A 212 -28.49 -13.75 12.46
CA PHE A 212 -27.73 -13.04 11.44
C PHE A 212 -26.48 -13.79 10.96
N ASP A 213 -26.22 -14.97 11.48
CA ASP A 213 -25.08 -15.81 11.17
C ASP A 213 -23.73 -15.11 11.34
N ARG A 214 -23.60 -14.26 12.38
CA ARG A 214 -22.31 -13.67 12.78
C ARG A 214 -21.46 -14.74 13.46
N LEU A 215 -20.13 -14.64 13.31
CA LEU A 215 -19.21 -15.56 13.97
C LEU A 215 -18.76 -14.98 15.32
N TRP A 216 -19.27 -15.54 16.44
CA TRP A 216 -18.87 -15.18 17.79
C TRP A 216 -17.80 -16.17 18.26
N GLN A 217 -16.53 -15.72 18.16
CA GLN A 217 -15.38 -16.58 18.49
C GLN A 217 -15.29 -16.81 20.01
N SER A 218 -14.93 -18.03 20.38
CA SER A 218 -14.70 -18.36 21.79
C SER A 218 -13.44 -17.69 22.33
N ASP A 219 -13.48 -17.18 23.57
CA ASP A 219 -12.32 -16.64 24.29
C ASP A 219 -11.29 -17.73 24.70
N SER A 220 -11.61 -18.99 24.53
CA SER A 220 -10.68 -20.12 24.73
C SER A 220 -9.73 -20.32 23.53
N VAL A 221 -10.12 -19.83 22.32
CA VAL A 221 -9.30 -19.93 21.10
C VAL A 221 -8.27 -18.81 21.09
N LYS A 222 -7.01 -19.17 21.35
CA LYS A 222 -5.88 -18.23 21.29
C LYS A 222 -5.26 -18.26 19.90
N LYS A 223 -5.44 -17.20 19.14
CA LYS A 223 -4.71 -16.97 17.87
C LYS A 223 -3.78 -15.77 18.04
N ALA A 224 -2.60 -15.80 17.43
CA ALA A 224 -1.61 -14.73 17.50
C ALA A 224 -2.16 -13.36 17.03
N ASN A 225 -3.15 -13.38 16.14
CA ASN A 225 -3.79 -12.22 15.54
C ASN A 225 -5.12 -11.84 16.20
N TYR A 226 -5.43 -12.32 17.39
CA TYR A 226 -6.74 -12.12 17.97
C TYR A 226 -6.69 -11.94 19.49
N LEU A 227 -6.78 -13.01 20.26
CA LEU A 227 -6.73 -12.99 21.71
C LEU A 227 -5.36 -13.47 22.20
N VAL A 228 -4.55 -12.58 22.77
CA VAL A 228 -3.16 -12.85 23.12
C VAL A 228 -3.01 -13.23 24.57
N ASP A 229 -3.75 -12.59 25.51
CA ASP A 229 -3.55 -12.82 26.91
C ASP A 229 -4.81 -12.56 27.78
N VAL A 230 -4.97 -13.34 28.83
CA VAL A 230 -6.01 -13.22 29.87
C VAL A 230 -5.33 -13.18 31.21
N ALA A 231 -5.60 -12.15 32.02
CA ALA A 231 -4.99 -11.99 33.31
C ALA A 231 -5.39 -13.14 34.28
N PRO A 232 -4.50 -13.54 35.19
CA PRO A 232 -4.82 -14.49 36.25
C PRO A 232 -6.00 -14.03 37.13
N GLY A 233 -6.82 -14.98 37.58
CA GLY A 233 -8.00 -14.70 38.44
C GLY A 233 -9.29 -14.49 37.67
N THR A 234 -9.33 -14.81 36.38
CA THR A 234 -10.55 -14.85 35.58
C THR A 234 -11.24 -16.21 35.75
N THR A 235 -12.52 -16.17 36.08
CA THR A 235 -13.38 -17.37 36.22
C THR A 235 -14.52 -17.31 35.23
N LYS A 236 -14.93 -18.48 34.70
CA LYS A 236 -16.09 -18.60 33.81
C LYS A 236 -17.36 -18.81 34.61
N VAL A 237 -18.43 -18.16 34.19
CA VAL A 237 -19.79 -18.34 34.73
C VAL A 237 -20.76 -18.54 33.56
N SER A 238 -21.81 -19.34 33.77
CA SER A 238 -22.85 -19.58 32.77
C SER A 238 -24.22 -19.79 33.39
N THR A 239 -25.26 -19.57 32.62
CA THR A 239 -26.65 -19.80 32.97
C THR A 239 -27.40 -20.49 31.84
N LYS A 240 -28.50 -21.17 32.20
CA LYS A 240 -29.47 -21.72 31.22
C LYS A 240 -30.77 -20.90 31.18
N LEU A 241 -30.83 -19.83 31.96
CA LEU A 241 -32.02 -18.96 31.98
C LEU A 241 -32.03 -18.07 30.74
N PRO A 242 -33.21 -17.74 30.22
CA PRO A 242 -33.32 -16.87 29.06
C PRO A 242 -32.84 -15.46 29.39
N ILE A 243 -32.12 -14.87 28.41
CA ILE A 243 -31.60 -13.52 28.50
C ILE A 243 -32.39 -12.63 27.53
N ASP A 244 -32.97 -11.53 28.06
CA ASP A 244 -33.60 -10.51 27.22
C ASP A 244 -32.53 -9.68 26.50
N ALA A 245 -32.18 -10.11 25.28
CA ALA A 245 -31.21 -9.48 24.37
C ALA A 245 -31.86 -8.62 23.30
N ASN A 246 -33.10 -8.19 23.45
CA ASN A 246 -33.83 -7.42 22.44
C ASN A 246 -33.40 -5.95 22.40
N ARG A 247 -32.24 -5.70 21.78
CA ARG A 247 -31.64 -4.39 21.48
C ARG A 247 -31.31 -4.28 19.98
N ASP A 248 -30.67 -3.21 19.58
CA ASP A 248 -30.42 -2.92 18.16
C ASP A 248 -29.54 -3.98 17.50
N GLU A 249 -28.42 -4.37 18.09
CA GLU A 249 -27.47 -5.34 17.55
C GLU A 249 -27.85 -6.80 17.83
N ARG A 250 -28.76 -7.04 18.77
CA ARG A 250 -29.33 -8.37 19.10
C ARG A 250 -28.26 -9.47 19.19
N PRO A 251 -27.32 -9.41 20.13
CA PRO A 251 -26.39 -10.51 20.32
C PRO A 251 -27.17 -11.80 20.63
N PRO A 252 -26.70 -12.99 20.15
CA PRO A 252 -27.42 -14.23 20.37
C PRO A 252 -27.54 -14.56 21.86
N GLU A 253 -28.68 -15.09 22.27
CA GLU A 253 -28.95 -15.47 23.64
C GLU A 253 -27.85 -16.39 24.20
N LYS A 254 -27.41 -17.37 23.41
CA LYS A 254 -26.35 -18.30 23.76
C LYS A 254 -25.02 -17.62 24.12
N VAL A 255 -24.67 -16.52 23.43
CA VAL A 255 -23.50 -15.70 23.75
C VAL A 255 -23.69 -14.95 25.09
N MET A 256 -24.91 -14.48 25.37
CA MET A 256 -25.23 -13.74 26.58
C MET A 256 -25.37 -14.65 27.81
N GLN A 257 -25.57 -15.96 27.61
CA GLN A 257 -25.68 -16.96 28.69
C GLN A 257 -24.32 -17.36 29.27
N THR A 258 -23.20 -16.92 28.70
CA THR A 258 -21.85 -17.15 29.25
C THR A 258 -21.18 -15.84 29.59
N ALA A 259 -20.26 -15.85 30.52
CA ALA A 259 -19.47 -14.67 30.88
C ALA A 259 -18.17 -15.06 31.58
N VAL A 260 -17.27 -14.11 31.69
CA VAL A 260 -16.09 -14.16 32.56
C VAL A 260 -16.22 -13.16 33.70
N VAL A 261 -15.73 -13.56 34.87
CA VAL A 261 -15.74 -12.72 36.07
C VAL A 261 -14.32 -12.56 36.60
N GLY A 262 -13.94 -11.34 36.97
CA GLY A 262 -12.65 -11.01 37.57
C GLY A 262 -12.69 -11.22 39.07
N SER A 263 -12.42 -12.43 39.57
CA SER A 263 -12.46 -12.79 40.98
C SER A 263 -11.55 -11.94 41.88
N ASN A 264 -10.43 -11.44 41.36
CA ASN A 264 -9.50 -10.53 42.02
C ASN A 264 -9.86 -9.03 41.92
N GLY A 265 -11.11 -8.72 41.51
CA GLY A 265 -11.60 -7.35 41.30
C GLY A 265 -11.19 -6.69 40.01
N SER A 266 -10.56 -7.39 39.08
CA SER A 266 -10.26 -6.88 37.75
C SER A 266 -10.31 -7.96 36.66
N LEU A 267 -10.70 -7.56 35.44
CA LEU A 267 -10.56 -8.33 34.22
C LEU A 267 -9.61 -7.57 33.31
N THR A 268 -8.57 -8.20 32.78
CA THR A 268 -7.63 -7.59 31.83
C THR A 268 -7.46 -8.50 30.62
N TYR A 269 -7.58 -7.90 29.46
CA TYR A 269 -7.44 -8.59 28.19
C TYR A 269 -6.48 -7.84 27.28
N ARG A 270 -5.80 -8.59 26.41
CA ARG A 270 -4.97 -8.07 25.32
C ARG A 270 -5.40 -8.68 24.00
N LEU A 271 -5.78 -7.84 23.06
CA LEU A 271 -6.22 -8.22 21.71
C LEU A 271 -5.25 -7.65 20.67
N ASN A 272 -4.98 -8.42 19.64
CA ASN A 272 -4.38 -7.92 18.41
C ASN A 272 -5.52 -7.65 17.42
N LEU A 273 -5.74 -6.38 17.10
CA LEU A 273 -6.83 -5.95 16.23
C LEU A 273 -6.34 -5.84 14.78
N ASP A 274 -6.79 -6.76 13.95
CA ASP A 274 -6.46 -6.71 12.53
C ASP A 274 -7.01 -5.44 11.86
N GLY A 275 -6.20 -4.87 10.96
CA GLY A 275 -6.51 -3.64 10.26
C GLY A 275 -6.27 -2.35 11.06
N PHE A 276 -6.07 -2.39 12.39
CA PHE A 276 -5.72 -1.23 13.20
C PHE A 276 -4.20 -0.93 13.17
N PRO A 277 -3.73 0.29 13.52
CA PRO A 277 -4.43 1.39 14.18
C PRO A 277 -5.43 2.13 13.29
N GLY A 278 -6.39 2.82 13.94
CA GLY A 278 -7.39 3.62 13.24
C GLY A 278 -8.61 3.95 14.09
N SER A 279 -9.59 4.58 13.48
CA SER A 279 -10.88 4.85 14.10
C SER A 279 -11.78 3.62 14.06
N GLY A 280 -12.46 3.33 15.15
CA GLY A 280 -13.31 2.16 15.29
C GLY A 280 -14.60 2.39 16.07
N TRP A 281 -15.44 1.38 16.01
CA TRP A 281 -16.64 1.24 16.84
C TRP A 281 -16.47 -0.01 17.72
N ALA A 282 -16.39 0.19 19.05
CA ALA A 282 -16.30 -0.88 20.01
C ALA A 282 -17.61 -1.00 20.80
N MET A 283 -18.15 -2.21 20.87
CA MET A 283 -19.33 -2.56 21.64
C MET A 283 -18.97 -3.58 22.70
N THR A 284 -19.50 -3.39 23.91
CA THR A 284 -19.38 -4.35 25.00
C THR A 284 -20.76 -4.80 25.43
N TYR A 285 -20.92 -6.07 25.67
CA TYR A 285 -22.20 -6.68 26.02
C TYR A 285 -22.15 -7.27 27.43
N PHE A 286 -23.07 -6.81 28.26
CA PHE A 286 -23.18 -7.22 29.65
C PHE A 286 -24.58 -7.70 29.95
N ALA A 287 -24.69 -8.80 30.66
CA ALA A 287 -25.91 -9.26 31.34
C ALA A 287 -25.51 -9.82 32.71
N GLU A 288 -26.20 -9.41 33.77
CA GLU A 288 -26.06 -10.05 35.09
C GLU A 288 -26.71 -11.42 35.04
N ILE A 289 -25.88 -12.46 35.04
CA ILE A 289 -26.31 -13.86 34.92
C ILE A 289 -26.12 -14.66 36.23
N GLU A 290 -25.65 -13.99 37.27
CA GLU A 290 -25.57 -14.56 38.63
C GLU A 290 -26.64 -13.99 39.55
N ASP A 291 -27.12 -14.81 40.48
CA ASP A 291 -28.10 -14.37 41.52
C ASP A 291 -27.34 -13.70 42.66
N LEU A 292 -27.28 -12.37 42.64
CA LEU A 292 -26.63 -11.57 43.68
C LEU A 292 -27.45 -11.58 44.95
N LYS A 293 -26.76 -11.69 46.11
CA LYS A 293 -27.38 -11.53 47.43
C LYS A 293 -27.72 -10.06 47.69
N PRO A 294 -28.61 -9.76 48.59
CA PRO A 294 -29.03 -8.38 48.88
C PRO A 294 -27.90 -7.43 49.32
N ASP A 295 -26.80 -7.96 49.86
CA ASP A 295 -25.62 -7.23 50.27
C ASP A 295 -24.50 -7.22 49.24
N GLU A 296 -24.68 -7.90 48.11
CA GLU A 296 -23.73 -7.95 47.00
C GLU A 296 -24.05 -6.91 45.92
N SER A 297 -23.01 -6.32 45.38
CA SER A 297 -23.13 -5.36 44.25
C SER A 297 -21.98 -5.55 43.29
N ARG A 298 -22.28 -5.37 41.97
CA ARG A 298 -21.29 -5.46 40.90
C ARG A 298 -21.21 -4.12 40.17
N LYS A 299 -20.15 -3.35 40.53
CA LYS A 299 -19.88 -2.05 39.89
C LYS A 299 -18.43 -1.98 39.48
N PHE A 300 -18.16 -1.59 38.24
CA PHE A 300 -16.81 -1.51 37.69
C PHE A 300 -16.66 -0.42 36.66
N ARG A 301 -15.43 -0.14 36.23
CA ARG A 301 -15.09 0.82 35.18
C ARG A 301 -14.23 0.17 34.14
N LEU A 302 -14.44 0.54 32.88
CA LEU A 302 -13.50 0.28 31.79
C LEU A 302 -12.32 1.23 31.96
N VAL A 303 -11.11 0.69 32.00
CA VAL A 303 -9.86 1.46 31.97
C VAL A 303 -9.20 1.19 30.62
N LEU A 304 -9.20 2.20 29.75
CA LEU A 304 -8.57 2.16 28.44
C LEU A 304 -7.41 3.16 28.41
N PRO A 305 -6.15 2.70 28.34
CA PRO A 305 -4.99 3.58 28.27
C PRO A 305 -5.12 4.55 27.07
N GLY A 306 -4.84 5.82 27.29
CA GLY A 306 -4.95 6.85 26.24
C GLY A 306 -6.36 7.45 26.06
N ASN A 307 -7.40 6.91 26.70
CA ASN A 307 -8.77 7.42 26.61
C ASN A 307 -9.40 7.62 28.01
N PRO A 308 -9.01 8.68 28.75
CA PRO A 308 -9.45 8.90 30.12
C PRO A 308 -10.96 9.16 30.27
N ASP A 309 -11.62 9.68 29.22
CA ASP A 309 -13.06 10.00 29.28
C ASP A 309 -13.93 8.73 29.25
N ILE A 310 -13.53 7.71 28.50
CA ILE A 310 -14.18 6.39 28.50
C ILE A 310 -14.08 5.75 29.88
N SER A 311 -12.99 6.00 30.60
CA SER A 311 -12.73 5.44 31.95
C SER A 311 -13.56 6.06 33.10
N LYS A 312 -14.32 7.13 32.81
CA LYS A 312 -15.15 7.80 33.86
C LYS A 312 -16.49 7.08 34.11
N ALA A 313 -17.04 6.41 33.11
CA ALA A 313 -18.32 5.74 33.25
C ALA A 313 -18.24 4.53 34.18
N ILE A 314 -19.18 4.45 35.14
CA ILE A 314 -19.36 3.28 36.01
C ILE A 314 -20.41 2.38 35.37
N VAL A 315 -20.08 1.11 35.21
CA VAL A 315 -21.02 0.06 34.81
C VAL A 315 -21.58 -0.59 36.08
N ASN A 316 -22.91 -0.51 36.28
CA ASN A 316 -23.70 -1.33 37.15
C ASN A 316 -24.68 -2.09 36.29
N ILE A 317 -24.39 -3.36 35.99
CA ILE A 317 -25.13 -4.11 34.94
C ILE A 317 -26.62 -4.14 35.26
N GLU A 318 -27.03 -4.51 36.48
CA GLU A 318 -28.43 -4.66 36.85
C GLU A 318 -29.21 -3.31 36.79
N GLU A 319 -28.59 -2.23 37.26
CA GLU A 319 -29.17 -0.88 37.19
C GLU A 319 -29.26 -0.36 35.76
N ASN A 320 -28.18 -0.52 34.99
CA ASN A 320 -28.12 -0.04 33.60
C ASN A 320 -29.03 -0.84 32.65
N ALA A 321 -29.18 -2.15 32.85
CA ALA A 321 -30.09 -3.03 32.14
C ALA A 321 -31.54 -2.96 32.61
N GLN A 322 -31.81 -2.29 33.76
CA GLN A 322 -33.10 -2.28 34.44
C GLN A 322 -33.58 -3.68 34.86
N GLY A 323 -32.68 -4.52 35.31
CA GLY A 323 -32.97 -5.87 35.84
C GLY A 323 -31.89 -6.89 35.50
N LYS A 324 -32.02 -8.07 36.15
CA LYS A 324 -31.18 -9.25 35.85
C LYS A 324 -31.60 -9.91 34.55
N TYR A 325 -30.72 -10.72 33.99
CA TYR A 325 -30.94 -11.48 32.75
C TYR A 325 -31.39 -10.61 31.58
N ARG A 326 -30.88 -9.37 31.55
CA ARG A 326 -31.13 -8.39 30.50
C ARG A 326 -29.86 -7.78 30.00
N LEU A 327 -29.85 -7.49 28.70
CA LEU A 327 -28.71 -6.90 28.01
C LEU A 327 -28.52 -5.43 28.39
N TYR A 328 -27.31 -5.07 28.76
CA TYR A 328 -26.75 -3.70 28.74
C TYR A 328 -25.64 -3.64 27.72
N GLU A 329 -25.74 -2.71 26.75
CA GLU A 329 -24.92 -2.62 25.56
C GLU A 329 -24.37 -1.20 25.41
N PRO A 330 -23.28 -0.84 26.11
CA PRO A 330 -22.57 0.41 25.87
C PRO A 330 -21.69 0.30 24.62
N GLY A 331 -21.93 1.19 23.66
CA GLY A 331 -21.12 1.35 22.45
C GLY A 331 -20.30 2.63 22.46
N PHE A 332 -19.10 2.56 21.89
CA PHE A 332 -18.19 3.69 21.74
C PHE A 332 -17.86 3.85 20.26
N THR A 333 -18.40 4.90 19.64
CA THR A 333 -18.20 5.20 18.22
C THR A 333 -17.02 6.15 18.00
N ASN A 334 -16.37 6.05 16.86
CA ASN A 334 -15.27 6.92 16.42
C ASN A 334 -14.12 7.05 17.44
N ILE A 335 -13.76 5.95 18.09
CA ILE A 335 -12.64 5.90 19.02
C ILE A 335 -11.36 5.48 18.28
N SER A 336 -10.23 6.14 18.60
CA SER A 336 -8.93 5.71 18.11
C SER A 336 -8.45 4.49 18.87
N LEU A 337 -8.21 3.39 18.16
CA LEU A 337 -7.74 2.13 18.74
C LEU A 337 -6.39 1.75 18.13
N PRO A 338 -5.46 1.20 18.95
CA PRO A 338 -4.17 0.70 18.48
C PRO A 338 -4.29 -0.72 17.89
N PHE A 339 -3.25 -1.18 17.19
CA PHE A 339 -3.15 -2.58 16.76
C PHE A 339 -3.18 -3.56 17.94
N VAL A 340 -2.47 -3.24 19.02
CA VAL A 340 -2.49 -4.02 20.27
C VAL A 340 -3.36 -3.28 21.26
N LEU A 341 -4.58 -3.76 21.48
CA LEU A 341 -5.51 -3.20 22.46
C LEU A 341 -5.37 -3.93 23.80
N SER A 342 -4.90 -3.22 24.82
CA SER A 342 -4.95 -3.68 26.19
C SER A 342 -6.04 -2.92 26.95
N PHE A 343 -7.01 -3.61 27.53
CA PHE A 343 -8.06 -2.98 28.32
C PHE A 343 -8.28 -3.73 29.63
N ARG A 344 -8.77 -3.03 30.62
CA ARG A 344 -9.05 -3.57 31.95
C ARG A 344 -10.40 -3.07 32.46
N PHE A 345 -11.20 -3.96 32.98
CA PHE A 345 -12.32 -3.62 33.83
C PHE A 345 -11.87 -3.72 35.30
N GLY A 346 -12.01 -2.64 36.04
CA GLY A 346 -11.63 -2.56 37.45
C GLY A 346 -12.83 -2.34 38.35
N LYS A 347 -12.97 -3.12 39.40
CA LYS A 347 -13.99 -3.00 40.44
C LYS A 347 -13.93 -1.62 41.14
N THR A 348 -15.09 -0.99 41.41
CA THR A 348 -15.14 0.22 42.21
C THR A 348 -15.01 -0.11 43.72
N VAL A 349 -14.70 0.89 44.56
CA VAL A 349 -14.49 0.69 46.00
C VAL A 349 -15.78 0.29 46.73
N ASP A 350 -16.95 0.65 46.19
CA ASP A 350 -18.29 0.32 46.73
C ASP A 350 -18.88 -0.96 46.09
N SER A 351 -18.10 -1.70 45.28
CA SER A 351 -18.53 -2.99 44.73
C SER A 351 -18.03 -4.15 45.59
N SER A 352 -18.88 -5.13 45.87
CA SER A 352 -18.47 -6.37 46.56
C SER A 352 -17.89 -7.40 45.60
N LEU A 353 -18.43 -7.47 44.33
CA LEU A 353 -18.04 -8.43 43.31
C LEU A 353 -17.14 -7.80 42.26
N GLY A 354 -16.37 -8.65 41.59
CA GLY A 354 -15.51 -8.26 40.45
C GLY A 354 -16.30 -7.99 39.18
N PRO A 355 -15.68 -7.38 38.17
CA PRO A 355 -16.32 -7.12 36.88
C PRO A 355 -16.72 -8.40 36.14
N LEU A 356 -17.81 -8.32 35.36
CA LEU A 356 -18.32 -9.40 34.52
C LEU A 356 -18.35 -8.91 33.06
N LEU A 357 -18.06 -9.79 32.07
CA LEU A 357 -18.13 -9.51 30.66
C LEU A 357 -18.67 -10.73 29.90
N ASN A 358 -19.74 -10.55 29.11
CA ASN A 358 -20.34 -11.60 28.29
C ASN A 358 -19.75 -11.62 26.87
N ALA A 359 -19.72 -10.46 26.20
CA ALA A 359 -19.22 -10.38 24.82
C ALA A 359 -18.66 -9.00 24.50
N MET A 360 -17.88 -8.96 23.41
CA MET A 360 -17.34 -7.71 22.85
C MET A 360 -17.26 -7.81 21.34
N GLU A 361 -17.52 -6.69 20.67
CA GLU A 361 -17.32 -6.54 19.23
C GLU A 361 -16.54 -5.27 18.93
N ILE A 362 -15.56 -5.35 18.04
CA ILE A 362 -14.73 -4.23 17.60
C ILE A 362 -14.68 -4.20 16.09
N ASN A 363 -15.16 -3.11 15.53
CA ASN A 363 -15.24 -2.86 14.08
C ASN A 363 -14.39 -1.64 13.73
N LYS A 364 -13.58 -1.75 12.68
CA LYS A 364 -12.82 -0.62 12.13
C LYS A 364 -13.67 0.13 11.11
N TYR A 365 -13.66 1.45 11.17
CA TYR A 365 -14.19 2.28 10.09
C TYR A 365 -13.25 2.22 8.89
N LEU A 366 -13.72 1.67 7.78
CA LEU A 366 -13.02 1.59 6.51
C LEU A 366 -13.64 2.60 5.56
N GLU A 367 -12.89 3.64 5.20
CA GLU A 367 -13.38 4.71 4.32
C GLU A 367 -13.73 4.17 2.93
N LYS A 368 -14.92 4.52 2.43
CA LYS A 368 -15.39 4.14 1.10
C LYS A 368 -14.68 4.95 0.03
N SER A 369 -14.19 4.27 -0.99
CA SER A 369 -13.78 4.93 -2.24
C SER A 369 -15.02 5.19 -3.09
N GLU A 370 -15.18 6.41 -3.59
CA GLU A 370 -16.35 6.80 -4.40
C GLU A 370 -16.41 6.10 -5.77
N GLY A 371 -15.34 5.47 -6.19
CA GLY A 371 -15.22 4.84 -7.49
C GLY A 371 -14.78 5.80 -8.61
N SER A 372 -14.53 5.24 -9.79
CA SER A 372 -14.09 6.01 -10.95
C SER A 372 -15.28 6.72 -11.62
N ILE A 373 -15.06 7.95 -12.08
CA ILE A 373 -16.08 8.74 -12.79
C ILE A 373 -16.54 8.04 -14.07
N ASP A 374 -15.61 7.35 -14.73
CA ASP A 374 -15.83 6.71 -16.03
C ASP A 374 -16.36 5.26 -15.91
N GLY A 375 -16.52 4.73 -14.69
CA GLY A 375 -17.01 3.37 -14.44
C GLY A 375 -18.29 3.01 -15.17
N PRO A 376 -19.38 3.79 -15.08
CA PRO A 376 -20.62 3.49 -15.79
C PRO A 376 -20.48 3.52 -17.32
N ILE A 377 -19.60 4.37 -17.84
CA ILE A 377 -19.34 4.48 -19.29
C ILE A 377 -18.68 3.21 -19.82
N ILE A 378 -17.60 2.79 -19.17
CA ILE A 378 -16.81 1.64 -19.63
C ILE A 378 -17.54 0.31 -19.39
N SER A 379 -18.36 0.20 -18.35
CA SER A 379 -19.22 -0.96 -18.11
C SER A 379 -20.19 -1.21 -19.27
N ASN A 380 -20.72 -0.15 -19.89
CA ASN A 380 -21.56 -0.27 -21.10
C ASN A 380 -20.76 -0.75 -22.32
N VAL A 381 -19.46 -0.48 -22.37
CA VAL A 381 -18.59 -1.01 -23.43
C VAL A 381 -18.37 -2.50 -23.21
N VAL A 382 -17.95 -2.89 -22.02
CA VAL A 382 -17.63 -4.27 -21.64
C VAL A 382 -18.84 -5.19 -21.82
N SER A 383 -20.06 -4.76 -21.46
CA SER A 383 -21.29 -5.57 -21.55
C SER A 383 -21.63 -6.06 -22.96
N ARG A 384 -20.97 -5.53 -24.01
CA ARG A 384 -21.18 -5.92 -25.42
C ARG A 384 -20.27 -7.06 -25.86
N TYR A 385 -19.31 -7.46 -25.04
CA TYR A 385 -18.29 -8.44 -25.37
C TYR A 385 -18.31 -9.59 -24.34
N SER A 386 -18.04 -10.79 -24.79
CA SER A 386 -17.93 -12.01 -23.97
C SER A 386 -16.51 -12.60 -24.00
N SER A 387 -15.52 -11.77 -24.32
CA SER A 387 -14.11 -12.17 -24.38
C SER A 387 -13.44 -12.06 -23.01
N ASP A 388 -12.35 -12.79 -22.79
CA ASP A 388 -11.62 -12.86 -21.52
C ASP A 388 -11.22 -11.50 -20.93
N TRP A 389 -10.86 -10.53 -21.78
CA TRP A 389 -10.54 -9.17 -21.33
C TRP A 389 -11.76 -8.42 -20.76
N ALA A 390 -12.98 -8.80 -21.19
CA ALA A 390 -14.23 -8.17 -20.73
C ALA A 390 -14.78 -8.82 -19.44
N LEU A 391 -14.14 -9.87 -18.93
CA LEU A 391 -14.53 -10.54 -17.70
C LEU A 391 -14.00 -9.86 -16.42
N GLU A 392 -13.07 -8.91 -16.55
CA GLU A 392 -12.64 -8.12 -15.41
C GLU A 392 -13.81 -7.27 -14.88
N GLY A 393 -14.13 -7.43 -13.59
CA GLY A 393 -15.27 -6.81 -12.94
C GLY A 393 -14.90 -5.67 -12.00
N GLY A 394 -15.90 -5.18 -11.27
CA GLY A 394 -15.73 -4.11 -10.30
C GLY A 394 -15.44 -2.73 -10.94
N ASP A 395 -14.85 -1.82 -10.18
CA ASP A 395 -14.49 -0.49 -10.69
C ASP A 395 -13.29 -0.57 -11.66
N PRO A 396 -13.30 0.11 -12.83
CA PRO A 396 -12.22 -0.03 -13.82
C PRO A 396 -10.88 0.55 -13.37
N CYS A 397 -10.86 1.40 -12.34
CA CYS A 397 -9.64 2.07 -11.87
C CYS A 397 -9.25 1.69 -10.44
N LEU A 398 -10.22 1.34 -9.58
CA LEU A 398 -10.02 1.16 -8.14
C LEU A 398 -10.37 -0.24 -7.64
N PRO A 399 -9.72 -0.71 -6.55
CA PRO A 399 -8.48 -0.20 -6.00
C PRO A 399 -7.28 -0.49 -6.92
N VAL A 400 -7.43 -1.42 -7.88
CA VAL A 400 -6.46 -1.80 -8.90
C VAL A 400 -7.11 -1.59 -10.26
N PRO A 401 -6.47 -0.95 -11.24
CA PRO A 401 -7.06 -0.78 -12.56
C PRO A 401 -7.19 -2.11 -13.31
N TRP A 402 -8.17 -2.21 -14.22
CA TRP A 402 -8.24 -3.34 -15.15
C TRP A 402 -6.97 -3.44 -16.00
N SER A 403 -6.57 -4.63 -16.38
CA SER A 403 -5.30 -4.90 -17.06
C SER A 403 -5.11 -4.15 -18.39
N TRP A 404 -6.17 -3.68 -19.00
CA TRP A 404 -6.21 -2.98 -20.29
C TRP A 404 -6.62 -1.49 -20.16
N VAL A 405 -6.73 -0.97 -18.93
CA VAL A 405 -7.10 0.42 -18.64
C VAL A 405 -6.01 1.10 -17.83
N HIS A 406 -5.65 2.34 -18.20
CA HIS A 406 -4.85 3.21 -17.36
C HIS A 406 -5.70 4.36 -16.85
N CYS A 407 -5.50 4.73 -15.59
CA CYS A 407 -6.29 5.76 -14.92
C CYS A 407 -5.41 6.85 -14.31
N THR A 408 -6.01 8.03 -14.03
CA THR A 408 -5.36 9.05 -13.19
C THR A 408 -5.24 8.57 -11.75
N SER A 409 -4.36 9.20 -10.98
CA SER A 409 -4.15 8.91 -9.54
C SER A 409 -4.98 9.80 -8.61
N ASP A 410 -5.99 10.46 -9.13
CA ASP A 410 -6.92 11.30 -8.35
C ASP A 410 -7.79 10.46 -7.41
N PRO A 411 -8.36 11.01 -6.34
CA PRO A 411 -9.31 10.31 -5.47
C PRO A 411 -10.54 9.77 -6.22
N GLN A 412 -10.98 10.46 -7.27
CA GLN A 412 -11.99 10.00 -8.23
C GLN A 412 -11.33 9.85 -9.62
N PRO A 413 -10.68 8.70 -9.90
CA PRO A 413 -9.88 8.55 -11.10
C PRO A 413 -10.72 8.57 -12.38
N ARG A 414 -10.06 8.99 -13.47
CA ARG A 414 -10.57 8.94 -14.84
C ARG A 414 -9.72 8.03 -15.69
N ILE A 415 -10.34 7.41 -16.69
CA ILE A 415 -9.63 6.59 -17.69
C ILE A 415 -8.84 7.53 -18.62
N VAL A 416 -7.53 7.30 -18.70
CA VAL A 416 -6.61 8.04 -19.58
C VAL A 416 -6.10 7.20 -20.76
N ALA A 417 -6.08 5.87 -20.64
CA ALA A 417 -5.73 5.01 -21.78
C ALA A 417 -6.57 3.74 -21.83
N ILE A 418 -6.86 3.29 -23.05
CA ILE A 418 -7.50 2.00 -23.36
C ILE A 418 -6.59 1.22 -24.28
N MET A 419 -6.18 0.02 -23.86
CA MET A 419 -5.16 -0.83 -24.48
C MET A 419 -5.78 -2.17 -24.91
N LEU A 420 -6.50 -2.16 -26.06
CA LEU A 420 -7.21 -3.33 -26.58
C LEU A 420 -6.70 -3.77 -27.96
N SER A 421 -5.40 -3.58 -28.24
CA SER A 421 -4.73 -4.06 -29.46
C SER A 421 -4.79 -5.59 -29.56
N GLY A 422 -5.24 -6.12 -30.71
CA GLY A 422 -5.24 -7.57 -31.00
C GLY A 422 -6.14 -8.41 -30.10
N LYS A 423 -7.19 -7.85 -29.50
CA LYS A 423 -8.12 -8.52 -28.58
C LYS A 423 -9.34 -9.15 -29.28
N ASN A 424 -9.28 -9.37 -30.60
CA ASN A 424 -10.35 -9.95 -31.42
C ASN A 424 -11.68 -9.17 -31.32
N LEU A 425 -11.62 -7.85 -31.19
CA LEU A 425 -12.80 -7.01 -31.19
C LEU A 425 -13.51 -7.05 -32.54
N THR A 426 -14.85 -7.17 -32.52
CA THR A 426 -15.71 -7.20 -33.70
C THR A 426 -16.80 -6.15 -33.61
N GLY A 427 -17.47 -5.86 -34.73
CA GLY A 427 -18.52 -4.83 -34.79
C GLY A 427 -17.98 -3.41 -34.85
N ASN A 428 -18.80 -2.44 -34.51
CA ASN A 428 -18.43 -1.02 -34.59
C ASN A 428 -17.67 -0.58 -33.34
N ILE A 429 -16.82 0.44 -33.48
CA ILE A 429 -16.20 1.12 -32.32
C ILE A 429 -17.32 1.64 -31.42
N PRO A 430 -17.35 1.26 -30.11
CA PRO A 430 -18.41 1.67 -29.19
C PRO A 430 -18.48 3.20 -29.04
N LEU A 431 -19.66 3.77 -29.26
CA LEU A 431 -19.87 5.21 -29.12
C LEU A 431 -19.65 5.73 -27.69
N ASP A 432 -19.77 4.85 -26.68
CA ASP A 432 -19.53 5.21 -25.28
C ASP A 432 -18.08 5.66 -25.05
N LEU A 433 -17.11 5.15 -25.83
CA LEU A 433 -15.72 5.61 -25.74
C LEU A 433 -15.53 7.10 -26.02
N THR A 434 -16.41 7.70 -26.81
CA THR A 434 -16.35 9.15 -27.12
C THR A 434 -16.79 10.05 -25.96
N LYS A 435 -17.33 9.45 -24.88
CA LYS A 435 -17.75 10.15 -23.65
C LYS A 435 -16.62 10.25 -22.62
N LEU A 436 -15.51 9.54 -22.80
CA LEU A 436 -14.37 9.51 -21.89
C LEU A 436 -13.57 10.81 -22.03
N SER A 437 -13.93 11.84 -21.28
CA SER A 437 -13.31 13.17 -21.38
C SER A 437 -11.85 13.22 -20.91
N GLY A 438 -11.42 12.24 -20.09
CA GLY A 438 -10.04 12.08 -19.62
C GLY A 438 -9.13 11.37 -20.60
N LEU A 439 -9.67 10.72 -21.65
CA LEU A 439 -8.94 9.81 -22.53
C LEU A 439 -7.80 10.53 -23.28
N VAL A 440 -6.59 10.00 -23.18
CA VAL A 440 -5.35 10.48 -23.82
C VAL A 440 -4.91 9.51 -24.92
N GLU A 441 -5.06 8.21 -24.70
CA GLU A 441 -4.59 7.15 -25.61
C GLU A 441 -5.69 6.13 -25.90
N LEU A 442 -5.86 5.79 -27.17
CA LEU A 442 -6.82 4.79 -27.62
C LEU A 442 -6.14 3.81 -28.58
N TRP A 443 -5.96 2.58 -28.15
CA TRP A 443 -5.30 1.49 -28.88
C TRP A 443 -6.32 0.38 -29.18
N LEU A 444 -6.80 0.32 -30.44
CA LEU A 444 -7.77 -0.66 -30.95
C LEU A 444 -7.27 -1.36 -32.21
N ASP A 445 -5.99 -1.25 -32.51
CA ASP A 445 -5.35 -1.82 -33.69
C ASP A 445 -5.36 -3.35 -33.70
N GLY A 446 -5.18 -3.96 -34.88
CA GLY A 446 -5.06 -5.41 -35.02
C GLY A 446 -6.31 -6.20 -34.67
N ASN A 447 -7.49 -5.61 -34.82
CA ASN A 447 -8.79 -6.23 -34.52
C ASN A 447 -9.62 -6.46 -35.80
N SER A 448 -10.89 -6.83 -35.64
CA SER A 448 -11.86 -7.01 -36.73
C SER A 448 -12.99 -5.98 -36.67
N LEU A 449 -12.67 -4.74 -36.26
CA LEU A 449 -13.63 -3.66 -36.10
C LEU A 449 -14.14 -3.19 -37.47
N THR A 450 -15.44 -2.93 -37.56
CA THR A 450 -16.16 -2.51 -38.76
C THR A 450 -16.84 -1.15 -38.58
N GLY A 451 -17.54 -0.65 -39.61
CA GLY A 451 -18.26 0.63 -39.55
C GLY A 451 -17.35 1.85 -39.55
N SER A 452 -17.91 3.00 -39.26
CA SER A 452 -17.21 4.29 -39.31
C SER A 452 -16.51 4.64 -38.03
N ILE A 453 -15.42 5.40 -38.14
CA ILE A 453 -14.76 6.01 -36.98
C ILE A 453 -15.73 7.03 -36.35
N PRO A 454 -16.04 6.93 -35.04
CA PRO A 454 -16.97 7.85 -34.39
C PRO A 454 -16.35 9.24 -34.16
N ASP A 455 -17.20 10.17 -33.75
CA ASP A 455 -16.81 11.55 -33.42
C ASP A 455 -16.23 11.61 -31.99
N PHE A 456 -14.93 11.88 -31.87
CA PHE A 456 -14.21 11.99 -30.60
C PHE A 456 -14.13 13.43 -30.06
N THR A 457 -14.97 14.37 -30.49
CA THR A 457 -14.93 15.75 -29.99
C THR A 457 -15.06 15.88 -28.47
N GLY A 458 -15.71 14.90 -27.82
CA GLY A 458 -15.80 14.82 -26.36
C GLY A 458 -14.48 14.47 -25.64
N CYS A 459 -13.53 13.86 -26.36
CA CYS A 459 -12.24 13.44 -25.81
C CYS A 459 -11.18 14.52 -26.05
N VAL A 460 -11.31 15.69 -25.42
CA VAL A 460 -10.45 16.86 -25.65
C VAL A 460 -8.98 16.66 -25.32
N ASN A 461 -8.66 15.66 -24.49
CA ASN A 461 -7.30 15.33 -24.08
C ASN A 461 -6.62 14.29 -24.98
N LEU A 462 -7.32 13.75 -25.98
CA LEU A 462 -6.85 12.67 -26.84
C LEU A 462 -5.61 13.08 -27.64
N GLN A 463 -4.53 12.31 -27.49
CA GLN A 463 -3.23 12.54 -28.11
C GLN A 463 -2.85 11.44 -29.12
N ILE A 464 -3.20 10.18 -28.80
CA ILE A 464 -2.76 9.00 -29.55
C ILE A 464 -3.99 8.16 -29.92
N ILE A 465 -4.12 7.83 -31.22
CA ILE A 465 -5.17 6.96 -31.76
C ILE A 465 -4.55 5.89 -32.66
N HIS A 466 -4.67 4.63 -32.26
CA HIS A 466 -4.29 3.45 -33.03
C HIS A 466 -5.54 2.66 -33.45
N LEU A 467 -5.86 2.68 -34.76
CA LEU A 467 -6.99 1.98 -35.35
C LEU A 467 -6.58 1.14 -36.55
N GLU A 468 -5.28 1.03 -36.82
CA GLU A 468 -4.74 0.30 -37.97
C GLU A 468 -5.07 -1.20 -37.93
N ASN A 469 -4.97 -1.85 -39.10
CA ASN A 469 -5.20 -3.28 -39.25
C ASN A 469 -6.60 -3.71 -38.77
N ASN A 470 -7.65 -3.06 -39.25
CA ASN A 470 -9.05 -3.33 -38.96
C ASN A 470 -9.85 -3.38 -40.30
N GLN A 471 -11.17 -3.43 -40.22
CA GLN A 471 -12.10 -3.42 -41.34
C GLN A 471 -12.98 -2.15 -41.35
N LEU A 472 -12.45 -1.02 -40.81
CA LEU A 472 -13.18 0.24 -40.69
C LEU A 472 -13.51 0.84 -42.05
N THR A 473 -14.72 1.41 -42.22
CA THR A 473 -15.28 1.94 -43.43
C THR A 473 -15.65 3.42 -43.28
N GLY A 474 -16.14 4.06 -44.37
CA GLY A 474 -16.55 5.46 -44.33
C GLY A 474 -15.39 6.43 -44.36
N GLY A 475 -15.67 7.70 -44.13
CA GLY A 475 -14.65 8.78 -44.17
C GLY A 475 -14.08 9.10 -42.81
N LEU A 476 -12.94 9.78 -42.81
CA LEU A 476 -12.37 10.32 -41.54
C LEU A 476 -13.23 11.49 -41.05
N PRO A 477 -13.72 11.47 -39.77
CA PRO A 477 -14.51 12.55 -39.22
C PRO A 477 -13.75 13.89 -39.28
N SER A 478 -14.42 14.95 -39.74
CA SER A 478 -13.81 16.30 -39.76
C SER A 478 -13.52 16.84 -38.35
N SER A 479 -14.22 16.36 -37.37
CA SER A 479 -14.07 16.68 -35.92
C SER A 479 -12.66 16.33 -35.38
N LEU A 480 -11.97 15.36 -35.95
CA LEU A 480 -10.58 15.05 -35.61
C LEU A 480 -9.63 16.23 -35.76
N THR A 481 -9.99 17.17 -36.64
CA THR A 481 -9.22 18.41 -36.85
C THR A 481 -9.32 19.35 -35.65
N ASN A 482 -10.39 19.24 -34.86
CA ASN A 482 -10.69 20.08 -33.70
C ASN A 482 -10.09 19.57 -32.39
N LEU A 483 -9.53 18.35 -32.35
CA LEU A 483 -8.86 17.81 -31.16
C LEU A 483 -7.54 18.59 -30.93
N PRO A 484 -7.42 19.39 -29.86
CA PRO A 484 -6.28 20.32 -29.72
C PRO A 484 -4.95 19.59 -29.48
N ASN A 485 -5.00 18.45 -28.82
CA ASN A 485 -3.83 17.73 -28.31
C ASN A 485 -3.40 16.53 -29.18
N LEU A 486 -4.09 16.25 -30.30
CA LEU A 486 -3.82 15.07 -31.13
C LEU A 486 -2.43 15.15 -31.78
N LYS A 487 -1.55 14.18 -31.44
CA LYS A 487 -0.15 14.07 -31.88
C LYS A 487 0.07 12.92 -32.84
N GLU A 488 -0.66 11.81 -32.65
CA GLU A 488 -0.45 10.57 -33.41
C GLU A 488 -1.78 9.96 -33.81
N MET A 489 -1.89 9.54 -35.08
CA MET A 489 -3.05 8.82 -35.57
C MET A 489 -2.65 7.81 -36.64
N TYR A 490 -2.90 6.55 -36.38
CA TYR A 490 -2.64 5.43 -37.29
C TYR A 490 -3.95 4.78 -37.68
N VAL A 491 -4.26 4.79 -38.99
CA VAL A 491 -5.48 4.19 -39.57
C VAL A 491 -5.16 3.35 -40.84
N GLN A 492 -3.89 2.99 -41.05
CA GLN A 492 -3.47 2.18 -42.17
C GLN A 492 -4.14 0.80 -42.19
N ASN A 493 -4.21 0.19 -43.38
CA ASN A 493 -4.78 -1.15 -43.58
C ASN A 493 -6.24 -1.27 -43.04
N ASN A 494 -7.10 -0.38 -43.53
CA ASN A 494 -8.54 -0.39 -43.34
C ASN A 494 -9.28 -0.24 -44.70
N MET A 495 -10.60 -0.13 -44.68
CA MET A 495 -11.44 0.12 -45.84
C MET A 495 -12.02 1.55 -45.86
N LEU A 496 -11.27 2.51 -45.35
CA LEU A 496 -11.67 3.91 -45.27
C LEU A 496 -11.74 4.55 -46.68
N SER A 497 -12.66 5.49 -46.88
CA SER A 497 -12.96 6.10 -48.17
C SER A 497 -13.07 7.65 -48.09
N GLY A 498 -13.22 8.30 -49.21
CA GLY A 498 -13.43 9.75 -49.26
C GLY A 498 -12.13 10.56 -49.23
N SER A 499 -12.18 11.76 -48.69
CA SER A 499 -11.02 12.67 -48.63
C SER A 499 -10.60 12.95 -47.18
N VAL A 500 -9.29 12.95 -46.99
CA VAL A 500 -8.74 13.31 -45.66
C VAL A 500 -9.05 14.79 -45.37
N PRO A 501 -9.60 15.11 -44.18
CA PRO A 501 -9.88 16.51 -43.79
C PRO A 501 -8.60 17.36 -43.83
N LYS A 502 -8.66 18.51 -44.48
CA LYS A 502 -7.48 19.39 -44.73
C LYS A 502 -6.82 19.84 -43.42
N GLY A 503 -7.58 20.01 -42.36
CA GLY A 503 -7.07 20.42 -41.03
C GLY A 503 -6.07 19.44 -40.44
N LEU A 504 -6.15 18.13 -40.74
CA LEU A 504 -5.20 17.13 -40.25
C LEU A 504 -3.79 17.30 -40.81
N PHE A 505 -3.65 17.80 -42.05
CA PHE A 505 -2.34 18.07 -42.64
C PHE A 505 -1.66 19.34 -42.08
N ASN A 506 -2.44 20.21 -41.44
CA ASN A 506 -1.93 21.44 -40.86
C ASN A 506 -1.47 21.27 -39.41
N LYS A 507 -1.73 20.10 -38.82
CA LYS A 507 -1.27 19.75 -37.48
C LYS A 507 0.15 19.17 -37.55
N ASN A 508 0.98 19.52 -36.59
CA ASN A 508 2.30 18.90 -36.42
C ASN A 508 2.11 17.54 -35.72
N MET A 509 1.64 16.54 -36.48
CA MET A 509 1.29 15.21 -35.95
C MET A 509 1.80 14.10 -36.89
N THR A 510 2.06 12.94 -36.28
CA THR A 510 2.33 11.69 -37.00
C THR A 510 1.01 11.10 -37.50
N PHE A 511 0.88 10.90 -38.82
CA PHE A 511 -0.35 10.42 -39.42
C PHE A 511 -0.09 9.40 -40.54
N ASN A 512 -0.62 8.18 -40.41
CA ASN A 512 -0.50 7.12 -41.40
C ASN A 512 -1.85 6.63 -41.93
N ILE A 513 -2.08 6.70 -43.24
CA ILE A 513 -3.32 6.31 -43.95
C ILE A 513 -3.10 5.22 -44.99
N THR A 514 -1.89 4.66 -45.09
CA THR A 514 -1.53 3.69 -46.15
C THR A 514 -2.45 2.47 -46.10
N GLY A 515 -2.65 1.80 -47.22
CA GLY A 515 -3.48 0.58 -47.28
C GLY A 515 -5.00 0.84 -47.34
N ASN A 516 -5.49 2.11 -47.36
CA ASN A 516 -6.90 2.45 -47.57
C ASN A 516 -7.09 2.83 -49.05
N LYS A 517 -7.61 1.89 -49.87
CA LYS A 517 -7.69 2.01 -51.34
C LYS A 517 -8.50 3.21 -51.80
N ASP A 518 -9.59 3.56 -51.12
CA ASP A 518 -10.56 4.58 -51.51
C ASP A 518 -10.40 5.90 -50.74
N LEU A 519 -9.38 6.02 -49.86
CA LEU A 519 -9.08 7.24 -49.12
C LEU A 519 -8.09 8.12 -49.88
N ARG A 520 -8.50 9.31 -50.27
CA ARG A 520 -7.69 10.24 -51.11
C ARG A 520 -7.06 11.34 -50.24
N LYS A 521 -5.76 11.59 -50.39
CA LYS A 521 -5.15 12.83 -49.91
C LYS A 521 -5.81 13.99 -50.65
N GLY A 522 -6.53 14.86 -49.92
CA GLY A 522 -7.23 15.99 -50.54
C GLY A 522 -6.27 16.83 -51.37
N SER A 523 -6.46 16.84 -52.69
CA SER A 523 -5.64 17.67 -53.56
C SER A 523 -5.97 19.14 -53.33
N SER A 524 -4.98 19.96 -53.00
CA SER A 524 -5.08 21.41 -53.09
C SER A 524 -5.42 21.78 -54.56
N SER A 525 -6.55 22.41 -54.80
CA SER A 525 -7.00 22.88 -56.11
C SER A 525 -6.12 24.02 -56.67
N GLY A 526 -4.87 24.15 -56.20
CA GLY A 526 -3.86 25.10 -56.65
C GLY A 526 -2.97 24.62 -57.79
N SER A 527 -2.93 23.28 -58.07
CA SER A 527 -1.89 22.73 -58.97
C SER A 527 -2.20 22.85 -60.49
N ARG A 528 -3.46 23.10 -60.91
CA ARG A 528 -3.75 23.22 -62.35
C ARG A 528 -3.34 24.56 -62.93
N LYS A 529 -3.34 25.66 -62.17
CA LYS A 529 -2.87 26.98 -62.67
C LYS A 529 -1.34 27.05 -62.78
N ASN A 530 -0.61 26.37 -61.86
CA ASN A 530 0.85 26.37 -61.92
C ASN A 530 1.43 25.43 -62.98
N ALA A 531 0.72 24.36 -63.34
CA ALA A 531 1.14 23.47 -64.44
C ALA A 531 1.05 24.15 -65.80
N ILE A 532 0.05 25.05 -66.06
CA ILE A 532 -0.10 25.80 -67.30
C ILE A 532 0.94 26.92 -67.35
N ILE A 533 1.29 27.58 -66.26
CA ILE A 533 2.36 28.60 -66.20
C ILE A 533 3.75 27.93 -66.35
N GLY A 534 3.97 26.74 -65.77
CA GLY A 534 5.21 25.97 -65.90
C GLY A 534 5.47 25.50 -67.36
N ALA A 535 4.43 25.04 -68.08
CA ALA A 535 4.52 24.65 -69.50
C ALA A 535 4.81 25.82 -70.45
N SER A 536 4.26 26.99 -70.19
CA SER A 536 4.54 28.19 -71.01
C SER A 536 5.96 28.76 -70.78
N ILE A 537 6.44 28.71 -69.55
CA ILE A 537 7.85 29.08 -69.23
C ILE A 537 8.86 28.03 -69.78
N GLY A 538 8.57 26.75 -69.68
CA GLY A 538 9.40 25.69 -70.26
C GLY A 538 9.55 25.78 -71.76
N ALA A 539 8.48 26.11 -72.47
CA ALA A 539 8.52 26.36 -73.97
C ALA A 539 9.35 27.61 -74.36
N ALA A 540 9.23 28.68 -73.52
CA ALA A 540 10.03 29.92 -73.80
C ALA A 540 11.53 29.70 -73.52
N VAL A 541 11.87 28.94 -72.44
CA VAL A 541 13.27 28.56 -72.07
C VAL A 541 13.89 27.64 -73.18
N LEU A 542 13.13 26.67 -73.69
CA LEU A 542 13.58 25.81 -74.82
C LEU A 542 13.85 26.60 -76.10
N LEU A 543 13.02 27.57 -76.38
CA LEU A 543 13.19 28.46 -77.53
C LEU A 543 14.44 29.38 -77.40
N ILE A 544 14.70 29.87 -76.16
CA ILE A 544 15.89 30.69 -75.86
C ILE A 544 17.15 29.81 -75.88
N VAL A 545 17.13 28.57 -75.42
CA VAL A 545 18.25 27.64 -75.40
C VAL A 545 18.58 27.21 -76.84
N THR A 546 17.57 26.99 -77.71
CA THR A 546 17.81 26.65 -79.09
C THR A 546 18.41 27.84 -79.85
N ILE A 547 17.99 29.07 -79.62
CA ILE A 547 18.55 30.32 -80.18
C ILE A 547 20.00 30.51 -79.71
N VAL A 548 20.31 30.30 -78.47
CA VAL A 548 21.66 30.42 -77.89
C VAL A 548 22.57 29.31 -78.40
N SER A 549 22.08 28.08 -78.59
CA SER A 549 22.82 26.97 -79.20
C SER A 549 23.18 27.23 -80.63
N CYS A 550 22.24 27.81 -81.39
CA CYS A 550 22.53 28.23 -82.81
C CYS A 550 23.57 29.35 -82.87
N LEU A 551 23.59 30.28 -81.90
CA LEU A 551 24.56 31.37 -81.86
C LEU A 551 25.95 30.91 -81.38
N CYS A 552 26.02 29.87 -80.53
CA CYS A 552 27.27 29.28 -80.05
C CYS A 552 27.96 28.35 -81.01
N LEU A 553 27.19 27.74 -81.97
CA LEU A 553 27.76 26.90 -83.00
C LEU A 553 28.39 27.70 -84.16
N HIS A 554 28.23 29.03 -84.20
CA HIS A 554 28.74 29.93 -85.22
C HIS A 554 30.01 30.69 -84.85
N LYS A 555 30.55 30.50 -83.64
CA LYS A 555 31.87 31.04 -83.24
C LYS A 555 32.78 29.91 -82.79
N GLY A 556 33.37 29.37 -83.82
CA GLY A 556 34.26 28.26 -83.75
C GLY A 556 35.60 28.44 -83.16
N SER A 557 36.08 27.31 -82.91
CA SER A 557 37.44 26.86 -83.09
C SER A 557 38.56 27.86 -82.70
N LYS A 558 39.28 27.50 -81.68
CA LYS A 558 40.76 27.33 -81.71
C LYS A 558 41.36 27.28 -80.27
N ARG A 559 42.09 26.22 -80.15
CA ARG A 559 43.46 26.06 -79.56
C ARG A 559 43.59 25.81 -78.04
N ASN A 560 43.95 24.60 -77.88
CA ASN A 560 45.29 24.00 -77.44
C ASN A 560 45.76 24.12 -75.99
N ARG A 561 45.94 22.93 -75.47
CA ARG A 561 47.19 22.36 -74.85
C ARG A 561 47.75 23.09 -73.64
N ASP A 562 48.01 22.45 -72.56
CA ASP A 562 48.89 21.36 -72.23
C ASP A 562 48.92 21.13 -70.66
N LYS A 563 49.03 19.86 -70.31
CA LYS A 563 49.91 19.29 -69.29
C LYS A 563 49.61 19.67 -67.79
N GLU A 564 49.58 18.86 -66.79
CA GLU A 564 50.22 17.58 -66.41
C GLU A 564 49.70 17.20 -65.02
N GLN A 565 49.60 15.89 -64.78
CA GLN A 565 49.37 15.21 -63.46
C GLN A 565 50.67 15.34 -62.56
N PRO A 566 50.71 14.79 -61.31
CA PRO A 566 49.84 13.90 -60.60
C PRO A 566 49.79 14.13 -59.08
N GLY A 567 48.86 13.43 -58.38
CA GLY A 567 49.24 12.84 -57.09
C GLY A 567 48.38 13.02 -55.88
N HIS A 568 47.83 11.94 -55.52
CA HIS A 568 47.48 11.40 -54.19
C HIS A 568 46.00 11.42 -53.73
N SER A 569 45.54 10.22 -53.75
CA SER A 569 44.33 9.66 -53.14
C SER A 569 44.30 9.81 -51.63
N LEU A 570 43.14 10.12 -51.09
CA LEU A 570 42.68 9.58 -49.75
C LEU A 570 41.14 9.49 -49.75
N PRO A 571 40.57 8.54 -48.99
CA PRO A 571 39.27 7.97 -49.30
C PRO A 571 38.09 8.68 -48.62
N VAL A 572 36.97 8.59 -49.32
CA VAL A 572 35.65 9.08 -48.93
C VAL A 572 35.12 8.25 -47.77
N GLN A 573 34.90 8.84 -46.59
CA GLN A 573 34.07 8.28 -45.55
C GLN A 573 32.62 8.75 -45.74
N LYS A 574 31.69 7.78 -45.77
CA LYS A 574 30.24 8.00 -45.71
C LYS A 574 29.81 8.53 -44.33
N PRO A 575 28.88 9.47 -44.21
CA PRO A 575 28.37 9.87 -42.94
C PRO A 575 27.38 8.83 -42.43
N VAL A 576 27.68 8.29 -41.22
CA VAL A 576 26.75 7.53 -40.41
C VAL A 576 25.85 8.55 -39.68
N VAL A 577 24.56 8.45 -39.89
CA VAL A 577 23.55 9.19 -39.15
C VAL A 577 23.50 8.60 -37.75
N ALA A 578 24.04 9.30 -36.78
CA ALA A 578 23.88 9.01 -35.35
C ALA A 578 22.62 9.71 -34.85
N SER A 579 21.64 8.91 -34.40
CA SER A 579 20.52 9.37 -33.61
C SER A 579 21.03 9.97 -32.31
N LYS A 580 20.83 11.25 -32.09
CA LYS A 580 21.05 11.93 -30.82
C LYS A 580 19.97 11.48 -29.83
N SER A 581 20.33 10.63 -28.87
CA SER A 581 19.71 10.61 -27.57
C SER A 581 20.47 11.62 -26.70
N GLU A 582 19.81 12.67 -26.29
CA GLU A 582 20.35 13.67 -25.40
C GLU A 582 20.48 13.09 -24.00
N THR A 583 21.68 12.72 -23.60
CA THR A 583 22.09 12.52 -22.20
C THR A 583 23.07 13.65 -21.86
N PRO A 584 22.79 14.48 -20.84
CA PRO A 584 23.79 15.41 -20.34
C PRO A 584 24.72 14.63 -19.39
N THR A 585 25.84 14.15 -19.90
CA THR A 585 26.91 13.51 -19.13
C THR A 585 28.18 14.36 -19.27
N GLU A 586 28.23 15.47 -18.56
CA GLU A 586 29.39 16.37 -18.67
C GLU A 586 30.26 16.52 -17.41
N SER A 587 30.19 15.63 -16.38
CA SER A 587 31.11 15.81 -15.22
C SER A 587 31.65 14.56 -14.51
N ALA A 588 31.24 13.35 -14.83
CA ALA A 588 31.80 12.16 -14.17
C ALA A 588 33.06 11.65 -14.91
N HIS A 589 34.20 11.54 -14.16
CA HIS A 589 35.45 11.03 -14.74
C HIS A 589 35.39 9.54 -15.04
N CYS A 590 35.72 9.15 -16.29
CA CYS A 590 35.85 7.74 -16.67
C CYS A 590 37.29 7.26 -16.46
N PHE A 591 37.51 6.33 -15.54
CA PHE A 591 38.83 5.73 -15.28
C PHE A 591 39.06 4.53 -16.20
N ALA A 592 40.28 4.36 -16.68
CA ALA A 592 40.68 3.15 -17.39
C ALA A 592 40.80 1.97 -16.42
N LEU A 593 40.42 0.76 -16.84
CA LEU A 593 40.53 -0.44 -16.02
C LEU A 593 41.96 -0.67 -15.51
N SER A 594 42.97 -0.44 -16.37
CA SER A 594 44.38 -0.54 -16.03
C SER A 594 44.80 0.38 -14.89
N ASP A 595 44.23 1.61 -14.79
CA ASP A 595 44.55 2.53 -13.69
C ASP A 595 43.92 2.05 -12.37
N ILE A 596 42.71 1.49 -12.45
CA ILE A 596 42.03 0.92 -11.27
C ILE A 596 42.75 -0.37 -10.81
N GLU A 597 43.19 -1.24 -11.70
CA GLU A 597 43.97 -2.43 -11.34
C GLU A 597 45.29 -2.06 -10.66
N VAL A 598 45.96 -1.03 -11.14
CA VAL A 598 47.20 -0.51 -10.48
C VAL A 598 46.86 0.08 -9.11
N ALA A 599 45.82 0.94 -9.02
CA ALA A 599 45.42 1.59 -7.79
C ALA A 599 44.99 0.61 -6.70
N THR A 600 44.31 -0.48 -7.07
CA THR A 600 43.80 -1.50 -6.14
C THR A 600 44.80 -2.66 -5.95
N LYS A 601 45.99 -2.61 -6.58
CA LYS A 601 46.95 -3.73 -6.64
C LYS A 601 46.29 -5.03 -7.11
N ARG A 602 45.55 -4.94 -8.22
CA ARG A 602 44.73 -6.03 -8.78
C ARG A 602 43.68 -6.54 -7.79
N PHE A 603 42.96 -5.63 -7.13
CA PHE A 603 41.87 -5.92 -6.18
C PHE A 603 42.30 -6.75 -4.97
N GLU A 604 43.52 -6.50 -4.46
CA GLU A 604 44.15 -7.25 -3.35
C GLU A 604 43.36 -7.09 -2.03
N LYS A 605 43.02 -5.83 -1.65
CA LYS A 605 42.43 -5.54 -0.35
C LYS A 605 40.94 -5.33 -0.46
N LYS A 606 40.15 -6.36 -0.14
CA LYS A 606 38.70 -6.26 0.02
C LYS A 606 38.37 -5.54 1.33
N ILE A 607 37.48 -4.55 1.28
CA ILE A 607 37.02 -3.74 2.43
C ILE A 607 35.53 -3.87 2.71
N GLY A 608 34.75 -4.44 1.80
CA GLY A 608 33.32 -4.67 1.98
C GLY A 608 32.76 -5.61 0.93
N SER A 609 31.58 -6.20 1.21
CA SER A 609 30.79 -6.97 0.23
C SER A 609 29.31 -6.94 0.62
N GLY A 610 28.44 -6.90 -0.37
CA GLY A 610 26.99 -6.93 -0.19
C GLY A 610 26.29 -7.45 -1.44
N GLY A 611 24.96 -7.40 -1.45
CA GLY A 611 24.13 -7.86 -2.58
C GLY A 611 24.42 -7.13 -3.90
N PHE A 612 25.03 -5.96 -3.86
CA PHE A 612 25.33 -5.11 -5.02
C PHE A 612 26.75 -5.24 -5.56
N GLY A 613 27.64 -6.03 -4.90
CA GLY A 613 29.00 -6.23 -5.33
C GLY A 613 30.03 -6.25 -4.22
N VAL A 614 31.31 -6.17 -4.60
CA VAL A 614 32.44 -6.19 -3.69
C VAL A 614 33.20 -4.87 -3.75
N VAL A 615 33.57 -4.32 -2.58
CA VAL A 615 34.29 -3.05 -2.47
C VAL A 615 35.76 -3.32 -2.12
N TYR A 616 36.65 -2.68 -2.88
CA TYR A 616 38.09 -2.81 -2.70
C TYR A 616 38.73 -1.46 -2.35
N TYR A 617 39.76 -1.48 -1.51
CA TYR A 617 40.62 -0.34 -1.23
C TYR A 617 41.62 -0.13 -2.36
N GLY A 618 41.85 1.12 -2.71
CA GLY A 618 42.87 1.52 -3.68
C GLY A 618 43.51 2.86 -3.34
N LYS A 619 44.66 3.13 -4.00
CA LYS A 619 45.39 4.39 -3.91
C LYS A 619 45.77 4.87 -5.30
N LEU A 620 45.28 6.04 -5.72
CA LEU A 620 45.58 6.62 -7.02
C LEU A 620 47.03 7.13 -7.08
N LYS A 621 47.51 7.45 -8.28
CA LYS A 621 48.86 7.98 -8.53
C LYS A 621 49.14 9.33 -7.85
N ASP A 622 48.08 10.08 -7.55
CA ASP A 622 48.09 11.37 -6.84
C ASP A 622 47.95 11.24 -5.31
N ASP A 623 48.20 10.04 -4.78
CA ASP A 623 48.10 9.69 -3.36
C ASP A 623 46.70 9.71 -2.75
N ARG A 624 45.63 10.00 -3.51
CA ARG A 624 44.26 9.91 -3.02
C ARG A 624 43.90 8.46 -2.75
N GLU A 625 43.34 8.20 -1.56
CA GLU A 625 42.77 6.90 -1.19
C GLU A 625 41.35 6.78 -1.71
N ILE A 626 41.04 5.64 -2.31
CA ILE A 626 39.75 5.39 -2.97
C ILE A 626 39.13 4.05 -2.51
N ALA A 627 37.81 4.00 -2.63
CA ALA A 627 37.01 2.79 -2.53
C ALA A 627 36.43 2.44 -3.92
N VAL A 628 36.70 1.24 -4.41
CA VAL A 628 36.22 0.77 -5.71
C VAL A 628 35.15 -0.29 -5.52
N LYS A 629 33.90 0.03 -5.84
CA LYS A 629 32.76 -0.89 -5.80
C LYS A 629 32.64 -1.58 -7.16
N VAL A 630 33.00 -2.88 -7.20
CA VAL A 630 32.86 -3.73 -8.39
C VAL A 630 31.52 -4.40 -8.37
N LEU A 631 30.65 -4.07 -9.35
CA LEU A 631 29.30 -4.59 -9.43
C LEU A 631 29.28 -5.99 -10.05
N THR A 632 28.30 -6.82 -9.65
CA THR A 632 28.15 -8.19 -10.18
C THR A 632 27.63 -8.13 -11.62
N SER A 633 28.45 -8.56 -12.57
CA SER A 633 28.35 -8.29 -14.01
C SER A 633 27.17 -8.92 -14.75
N ASN A 634 26.48 -9.93 -14.19
CA ASN A 634 25.52 -10.74 -14.95
C ASN A 634 24.05 -10.52 -14.61
N SER A 635 23.69 -9.51 -13.81
CA SER A 635 22.28 -9.20 -13.52
C SER A 635 21.84 -7.92 -14.23
N TYR A 636 20.67 -7.94 -14.85
CA TYR A 636 19.98 -6.75 -15.38
C TYR A 636 19.84 -5.66 -14.30
N GLN A 637 19.73 -6.08 -13.05
CA GLN A 637 19.63 -5.21 -11.89
C GLN A 637 20.94 -4.43 -11.63
N GLY A 638 22.12 -5.08 -11.68
CA GLY A 638 23.40 -4.41 -11.46
C GLY A 638 23.70 -3.33 -12.49
N LYS A 639 23.36 -3.56 -13.77
CA LYS A 639 23.50 -2.55 -14.85
C LYS A 639 22.60 -1.32 -14.61
N ARG A 640 21.39 -1.53 -14.09
CA ARG A 640 20.45 -0.46 -13.79
C ARG A 640 20.90 0.37 -12.58
N GLU A 641 21.39 -0.26 -11.54
CA GLU A 641 21.94 0.40 -10.34
C GLU A 641 23.19 1.22 -10.69
N PHE A 642 24.11 0.66 -11.49
CA PHE A 642 25.27 1.39 -12.01
C PHE A 642 24.87 2.67 -12.75
N SER A 643 23.94 2.56 -13.72
CA SER A 643 23.50 3.72 -14.49
C SER A 643 22.82 4.77 -13.60
N ASN A 644 22.04 4.31 -12.61
CA ASN A 644 21.35 5.18 -11.66
C ASN A 644 22.36 5.94 -10.76
N GLU A 645 23.34 5.24 -10.17
CA GLU A 645 24.38 5.86 -9.32
C GLU A 645 25.23 6.86 -10.13
N VAL A 646 25.70 6.52 -11.33
CA VAL A 646 26.46 7.44 -12.19
C VAL A 646 25.64 8.69 -12.53
N THR A 647 24.37 8.52 -12.90
CA THR A 647 23.48 9.65 -13.29
C THR A 647 23.19 10.58 -12.11
N LEU A 648 22.94 10.04 -10.92
CA LEU A 648 22.62 10.83 -9.73
C LEU A 648 23.87 11.49 -9.15
N LEU A 649 24.92 10.70 -8.90
CA LEU A 649 26.11 11.16 -8.18
C LEU A 649 26.98 12.13 -8.98
N SER A 650 26.87 12.13 -10.32
CA SER A 650 27.54 13.14 -11.15
C SER A 650 26.99 14.56 -10.96
N ARG A 651 25.80 14.72 -10.36
CA ARG A 651 25.09 16.00 -10.20
C ARG A 651 25.09 16.54 -8.77
N ILE A 652 25.39 15.68 -7.77
CA ILE A 652 25.25 16.02 -6.35
C ILE A 652 26.60 16.04 -5.66
N HIS A 653 26.87 17.14 -4.94
CA HIS A 653 28.07 17.29 -4.10
C HIS A 653 27.69 17.94 -2.77
N HIS A 654 27.87 17.20 -1.69
CA HIS A 654 27.63 17.72 -0.35
C HIS A 654 28.62 17.11 0.65
N ARG A 655 29.06 17.89 1.67
CA ARG A 655 30.06 17.44 2.65
C ARG A 655 29.66 16.21 3.45
N ASN A 656 28.34 15.96 3.63
CA ASN A 656 27.78 14.83 4.35
C ASN A 656 27.24 13.73 3.40
N LEU A 657 27.66 13.72 2.13
CA LEU A 657 27.46 12.62 1.17
C LEU A 657 28.83 12.10 0.77
N VAL A 658 28.93 10.79 0.54
CA VAL A 658 30.19 10.18 0.06
C VAL A 658 30.50 10.68 -1.35
N GLN A 659 31.73 11.22 -1.53
CA GLN A 659 32.11 11.81 -2.81
C GLN A 659 32.32 10.74 -3.88
N PHE A 660 31.58 10.86 -4.96
CA PHE A 660 31.78 10.07 -6.17
C PHE A 660 32.92 10.69 -6.99
N LEU A 661 33.93 9.89 -7.33
CA LEU A 661 35.10 10.33 -8.07
C LEU A 661 35.01 9.99 -9.55
N GLY A 662 34.26 8.95 -9.91
CA GLY A 662 34.08 8.52 -11.27
C GLY A 662 33.73 7.04 -11.39
N TYR A 663 33.79 6.52 -12.61
CA TYR A 663 33.43 5.15 -12.93
C TYR A 663 34.40 4.52 -13.93
N CYS A 664 34.37 3.18 -13.99
CA CYS A 664 35.04 2.40 -15.04
C CYS A 664 34.04 1.38 -15.61
N GLN A 665 33.94 1.31 -16.95
CA GLN A 665 33.10 0.33 -17.66
C GLN A 665 33.86 -0.27 -18.82
N GLU A 666 34.65 -1.29 -18.52
CA GLU A 666 35.52 -2.02 -19.46
C GLU A 666 35.46 -3.52 -19.17
N ASP A 667 35.69 -4.37 -20.16
CA ASP A 667 35.73 -5.84 -20.07
C ASP A 667 34.53 -6.47 -19.36
N GLU A 668 33.32 -6.02 -19.69
CA GLU A 668 32.05 -6.43 -19.07
C GLU A 668 31.94 -6.16 -17.57
N ARG A 669 32.91 -5.43 -16.97
CA ARG A 669 32.92 -5.01 -15.59
C ARG A 669 32.42 -3.58 -15.47
N SER A 670 31.55 -3.35 -14.49
CA SER A 670 31.10 -2.01 -14.10
C SER A 670 31.58 -1.70 -12.69
N MET A 671 32.29 -0.60 -12.52
CA MET A 671 32.90 -0.19 -11.26
C MET A 671 32.58 1.27 -10.95
N LEU A 672 32.30 1.55 -9.70
CA LEU A 672 32.10 2.90 -9.16
C LEU A 672 33.26 3.25 -8.21
N ILE A 673 33.77 4.45 -8.35
CA ILE A 673 34.94 4.90 -7.61
C ILE A 673 34.56 6.05 -6.67
N TYR A 674 34.81 5.89 -5.37
CA TYR A 674 34.46 6.82 -4.31
C TYR A 674 35.70 7.22 -3.48
N GLU A 675 35.56 8.31 -2.69
CA GLU A 675 36.55 8.58 -1.63
C GLU A 675 36.58 7.44 -0.59
N PHE A 676 37.74 7.22 0.02
CA PHE A 676 37.86 6.17 1.04
C PHE A 676 37.47 6.66 2.43
N MET A 677 36.57 5.93 3.09
CA MET A 677 36.08 6.23 4.43
C MET A 677 36.83 5.44 5.49
N HIS A 678 37.66 6.13 6.30
CA HIS A 678 38.67 5.52 7.16
C HIS A 678 38.12 4.76 8.36
N ASN A 679 36.95 5.18 8.90
CA ASN A 679 36.37 4.61 10.11
C ASN A 679 35.19 3.67 9.81
N GLY A 680 35.02 3.21 8.56
CA GLY A 680 34.01 2.22 8.21
C GLY A 680 32.58 2.71 8.37
N THR A 681 31.68 1.83 8.78
CA THR A 681 30.22 2.07 8.88
C THR A 681 29.79 2.39 10.31
N LEU A 682 28.71 3.17 10.47
CA LEU A 682 28.08 3.40 11.77
C LEU A 682 27.62 2.08 12.42
N LYS A 683 27.14 1.14 11.61
CA LYS A 683 26.78 -0.21 12.07
C LYS A 683 27.89 -0.90 12.84
N GLU A 684 29.15 -0.87 12.32
CA GLU A 684 30.33 -1.50 12.94
C GLU A 684 30.68 -0.89 14.30
N HIS A 685 30.37 0.39 14.51
CA HIS A 685 30.62 1.11 15.75
C HIS A 685 29.52 0.95 16.80
N LEU A 686 28.27 0.70 16.42
CA LEU A 686 27.17 0.54 17.37
C LEU A 686 27.08 -0.89 17.96
N TYR A 687 27.17 -1.92 17.12
CA TYR A 687 27.00 -3.32 17.52
C TYR A 687 27.89 -4.30 16.74
N GLY A 688 28.85 -3.78 15.94
CA GLY A 688 29.80 -4.57 15.17
C GLY A 688 31.16 -4.76 15.86
N PRO A 689 32.18 -5.25 15.12
CA PRO A 689 33.47 -5.60 15.68
C PRO A 689 34.26 -4.40 16.27
N LEU A 690 33.94 -3.16 15.87
CA LEU A 690 34.60 -1.95 16.35
C LEU A 690 34.11 -1.47 17.72
N THR A 691 33.02 -2.03 18.26
CA THR A 691 32.54 -1.74 19.63
C THR A 691 33.50 -2.20 20.73
N ARG A 692 34.30 -3.24 20.45
CA ARG A 692 35.28 -3.78 21.43
C ARG A 692 36.48 -2.83 21.56
N GLY A 693 36.35 -1.77 22.37
CA GLY A 693 37.44 -0.87 22.76
C GLY A 693 37.30 0.61 22.45
N ARG A 694 36.26 1.03 21.67
CA ARG A 694 35.95 2.42 21.34
C ARG A 694 34.46 2.61 21.21
N SER A 695 33.72 2.61 22.34
CA SER A 695 32.31 3.02 22.32
C SER A 695 32.20 4.48 21.94
N ILE A 696 31.33 4.80 21.00
CA ILE A 696 30.98 6.19 20.64
C ILE A 696 30.08 6.74 21.76
N ASN A 697 30.52 7.85 22.42
CA ASN A 697 29.72 8.52 23.44
C ASN A 697 28.49 9.23 22.85
N TRP A 698 27.56 9.66 23.70
CA TRP A 698 26.26 10.19 23.28
C TRP A 698 26.38 11.44 22.40
N ILE A 699 27.20 12.41 22.80
CA ILE A 699 27.40 13.63 21.99
C ILE A 699 27.90 13.32 20.58
N LYS A 700 28.78 12.33 20.44
CA LYS A 700 29.28 11.94 19.12
C LYS A 700 28.22 11.21 18.30
N ARG A 701 27.33 10.42 18.94
CA ARG A 701 26.17 9.81 18.26
C ARG A 701 25.21 10.88 17.74
N LEU A 702 24.99 11.96 18.50
CA LEU A 702 24.19 13.12 18.07
C LEU A 702 24.85 13.87 16.90
N GLU A 703 26.17 14.09 16.93
CA GLU A 703 26.91 14.72 15.82
C GLU A 703 26.82 13.89 14.53
N ILE A 704 26.88 12.56 14.62
CA ILE A 704 26.68 11.64 13.49
C ILE A 704 25.26 11.72 12.96
N ALA A 705 24.26 11.83 13.85
CA ALA A 705 22.86 12.02 13.46
C ALA A 705 22.68 13.37 12.75
N GLU A 706 23.29 14.45 13.27
CA GLU A 706 23.24 15.78 12.67
C GLU A 706 23.85 15.80 11.25
N ASP A 707 25.04 15.20 11.09
CA ASP A 707 25.72 15.10 9.80
C ASP A 707 24.87 14.29 8.78
N SER A 708 24.30 13.16 9.22
CA SER A 708 23.45 12.33 8.38
C SER A 708 22.19 13.05 7.95
N ALA A 709 21.51 13.75 8.90
CA ALA A 709 20.32 14.54 8.62
C ALA A 709 20.59 15.67 7.62
N LYS A 710 21.75 16.37 7.72
CA LYS A 710 22.18 17.39 6.75
C LYS A 710 22.36 16.83 5.34
N GLY A 711 22.90 15.62 5.23
CA GLY A 711 23.02 14.90 3.95
C GLY A 711 21.67 14.59 3.33
N ILE A 712 20.73 14.07 4.12
CA ILE A 712 19.37 13.76 3.69
C ILE A 712 18.58 15.04 3.36
N GLU A 713 18.69 16.08 4.17
CA GLU A 713 18.06 17.37 3.92
C GLU A 713 18.50 17.96 2.57
N TYR A 714 19.80 17.89 2.25
CA TYR A 714 20.29 18.32 0.95
C TYR A 714 19.67 17.52 -0.21
N LEU A 715 19.47 16.22 -0.06
CA LEU A 715 18.82 15.41 -1.08
C LEU A 715 17.36 15.82 -1.30
N HIS A 716 16.62 16.09 -0.20
CA HIS A 716 15.19 16.40 -0.25
C HIS A 716 14.90 17.84 -0.68
N THR A 717 15.74 18.80 -0.31
CA THR A 717 15.45 20.25 -0.46
C THR A 717 16.50 21.00 -1.29
N GLY A 718 17.73 20.54 -1.33
CA GLY A 718 18.84 21.17 -2.05
C GLY A 718 19.00 20.69 -3.49
N CYS A 719 18.32 19.63 -3.89
CA CYS A 719 18.37 19.06 -5.25
C CYS A 719 17.09 19.43 -6.03
N THR A 720 17.23 19.64 -7.35
CA THR A 720 16.10 19.85 -8.26
C THR A 720 16.26 18.94 -9.49
N PRO A 721 15.38 17.94 -9.71
CA PRO A 721 14.34 17.49 -8.76
C PRO A 721 14.92 16.88 -7.48
N ALA A 722 14.12 16.82 -6.40
CA ALA A 722 14.50 16.22 -5.13
C ALA A 722 14.86 14.72 -5.30
N ILE A 723 15.72 14.22 -4.42
CA ILE A 723 16.18 12.82 -4.46
C ILE A 723 15.74 12.11 -3.19
N ILE A 724 15.06 10.97 -3.34
CA ILE A 724 14.71 10.06 -2.25
C ILE A 724 15.74 8.92 -2.22
N HIS A 725 16.39 8.72 -1.09
CA HIS A 725 17.49 7.76 -0.95
C HIS A 725 16.98 6.31 -1.00
N ARG A 726 15.89 6.00 -0.26
CA ARG A 726 15.17 4.72 -0.28
C ARG A 726 15.84 3.53 0.44
N ASP A 727 17.12 3.61 0.78
CA ASP A 727 17.83 2.54 1.51
C ASP A 727 18.72 3.11 2.62
N LEU A 728 18.16 4.04 3.43
CA LEU A 728 18.85 4.57 4.61
C LEU A 728 18.93 3.50 5.70
N LYS A 729 20.13 3.27 6.20
CA LYS A 729 20.46 2.32 7.29
C LYS A 729 21.83 2.59 7.85
N THR A 730 22.14 2.09 9.03
CA THR A 730 23.44 2.32 9.71
C THR A 730 24.65 1.79 8.92
N SER A 731 24.49 0.79 8.06
CA SER A 731 25.57 0.31 7.19
C SER A 731 25.84 1.22 5.97
N ASN A 732 24.89 2.13 5.62
CA ASN A 732 25.04 3.11 4.55
C ASN A 732 25.42 4.51 5.07
N ILE A 733 25.67 4.65 6.39
CA ILE A 733 26.29 5.82 7.00
C ILE A 733 27.75 5.48 7.26
N LEU A 734 28.65 6.15 6.54
CA LEU A 734 30.09 5.92 6.61
C LEU A 734 30.76 7.05 7.39
N LEU A 735 31.84 6.74 8.08
CA LEU A 735 32.59 7.67 8.94
C LEU A 735 33.98 8.00 8.34
N ASP A 736 34.26 9.28 8.16
CA ASP A 736 35.53 9.77 7.66
C ASP A 736 36.64 9.72 8.74
N LYS A 737 37.85 10.18 8.42
CA LYS A 737 38.99 10.17 9.32
C LYS A 737 38.75 10.99 10.59
N GLN A 738 37.87 11.98 10.59
CA GLN A 738 37.47 12.82 11.72
C GLN A 738 36.20 12.33 12.42
N MET A 739 35.69 11.14 12.10
CA MET A 739 34.43 10.60 12.61
C MET A 739 33.22 11.46 12.22
N ARG A 740 33.24 12.14 11.07
CA ARG A 740 32.06 12.83 10.51
C ARG A 740 31.29 11.86 9.62
N ALA A 741 29.98 11.94 9.69
CA ALA A 741 29.13 11.04 8.93
C ALA A 741 28.88 11.50 7.48
N LYS A 742 28.87 10.55 6.56
CA LYS A 742 28.49 10.72 5.17
C LYS A 742 27.55 9.60 4.72
N VAL A 743 26.44 9.97 4.09
CA VAL A 743 25.48 9.02 3.52
C VAL A 743 26.00 8.47 2.21
N SER A 744 25.83 7.15 1.98
CA SER A 744 26.37 6.40 0.85
C SER A 744 25.33 5.45 0.23
N ASP A 745 25.65 4.87 -0.92
CA ASP A 745 24.90 3.82 -1.63
C ASP A 745 23.57 4.29 -2.25
N PHE A 746 23.66 4.98 -3.37
CA PHE A 746 22.53 5.57 -4.10
C PHE A 746 21.94 4.65 -5.17
N GLY A 747 22.28 3.36 -5.21
CA GLY A 747 21.86 2.41 -6.24
C GLY A 747 20.34 2.25 -6.34
N LEU A 748 19.63 2.42 -5.23
CA LEU A 748 18.16 2.35 -5.15
C LEU A 748 17.45 3.71 -5.19
N SER A 749 18.19 4.82 -5.19
CA SER A 749 17.62 6.17 -5.09
C SER A 749 16.76 6.55 -6.29
N LYS A 750 15.83 7.48 -6.06
CA LYS A 750 14.86 7.96 -7.06
C LYS A 750 14.78 9.47 -7.07
N LEU A 751 14.63 10.04 -8.28
CA LEU A 751 14.25 11.42 -8.45
C LEU A 751 12.76 11.56 -8.15
N ALA A 752 12.40 12.53 -7.32
CA ALA A 752 11.02 12.97 -7.19
C ALA A 752 10.60 13.67 -8.49
N VAL A 753 9.37 13.49 -8.92
CA VAL A 753 8.84 14.15 -10.12
C VAL A 753 8.22 15.48 -9.68
N ASP A 754 8.63 16.58 -10.31
CA ASP A 754 8.11 17.92 -9.98
C ASP A 754 6.58 17.97 -10.11
N GLY A 755 5.91 18.41 -9.06
CA GLY A 755 4.45 18.52 -9.01
C GLY A 755 3.70 17.23 -8.67
N VAL A 756 4.41 16.13 -8.34
CA VAL A 756 3.80 14.87 -7.91
C VAL A 756 4.21 14.57 -6.46
N SER A 757 3.23 14.27 -5.61
CA SER A 757 3.44 14.03 -4.17
C SER A 757 4.25 12.75 -3.86
N HIS A 758 4.37 11.82 -4.80
CA HIS A 758 5.04 10.53 -4.63
C HIS A 758 5.58 9.96 -5.94
N VAL A 759 6.48 8.97 -5.84
CA VAL A 759 7.00 8.20 -6.97
C VAL A 759 6.49 6.76 -6.87
N SER A 760 5.61 6.35 -7.77
CA SER A 760 5.20 4.93 -7.85
C SER A 760 6.39 4.05 -8.20
N SER A 761 6.65 3.03 -7.39
CA SER A 761 7.83 2.17 -7.59
C SER A 761 7.68 0.83 -6.88
N ILE A 762 8.14 -0.25 -7.55
CA ILE A 762 8.26 -1.56 -6.91
C ILE A 762 8.99 -1.39 -5.59
N VAL A 763 8.46 -1.97 -4.51
CA VAL A 763 9.02 -1.87 -3.16
C VAL A 763 10.45 -2.42 -3.14
N ARG A 764 11.38 -1.62 -2.65
CA ARG A 764 12.79 -1.96 -2.43
C ARG A 764 13.28 -1.25 -1.18
N GLY A 765 14.27 -1.81 -0.53
CA GLY A 765 14.86 -1.30 0.69
C GLY A 765 15.29 -2.45 1.60
N THR A 766 15.73 -2.14 2.79
CA THR A 766 16.22 -3.12 3.78
C THR A 766 15.18 -3.39 4.85
N VAL A 767 14.87 -4.66 5.10
CA VAL A 767 13.94 -5.09 6.16
C VAL A 767 14.38 -4.52 7.51
N GLY A 768 13.45 -3.94 8.26
CA GLY A 768 13.70 -3.23 9.52
C GLY A 768 13.75 -1.72 9.38
N TYR A 769 14.15 -1.19 8.22
CA TYR A 769 14.20 0.25 7.92
C TYR A 769 13.14 0.66 6.91
N LEU A 770 12.48 -0.32 6.27
CA LEU A 770 11.49 -0.09 5.23
C LEU A 770 10.23 0.55 5.80
N ASP A 771 9.85 1.69 5.22
CA ASP A 771 8.62 2.42 5.54
C ASP A 771 7.38 1.54 5.31
N PRO A 772 6.55 1.30 6.34
CA PRO A 772 5.33 0.49 6.21
C PRO A 772 4.34 1.05 5.20
N GLU A 773 4.18 2.38 5.13
CA GLU A 773 3.27 3.01 4.17
C GLU A 773 3.76 2.83 2.74
N TYR A 774 5.05 3.05 2.48
CA TYR A 774 5.66 2.77 1.19
C TYR A 774 5.58 1.28 0.84
N TYR A 775 5.76 0.38 1.82
CA TYR A 775 5.62 -1.07 1.61
C TYR A 775 4.22 -1.45 1.14
N ILE A 776 3.19 -0.83 1.72
CA ILE A 776 1.77 -1.13 1.44
C ILE A 776 1.31 -0.40 0.17
N SER A 777 1.57 0.92 0.08
CA SER A 777 1.02 1.77 -0.98
C SER A 777 1.83 1.73 -2.28
N GLN A 778 3.09 1.29 -2.24
CA GLN A 778 4.08 1.40 -3.31
C GLN A 778 4.36 2.86 -3.74
N GLN A 779 3.93 3.83 -2.93
CA GLN A 779 4.13 5.25 -3.13
C GLN A 779 5.33 5.72 -2.31
N LEU A 780 6.45 5.93 -3.00
CA LEU A 780 7.69 6.40 -2.39
C LEU A 780 7.66 7.92 -2.22
N THR A 781 7.92 8.41 -1.01
CA THR A 781 7.99 9.83 -0.67
C THR A 781 9.28 10.15 0.11
N ASP A 782 9.59 11.45 0.29
CA ASP A 782 10.64 11.91 1.21
C ASP A 782 10.41 11.42 2.65
N LYS A 783 9.14 11.23 3.05
CA LYS A 783 8.75 10.70 4.37
C LYS A 783 9.16 9.24 4.58
N SER A 784 9.43 8.50 3.51
CA SER A 784 9.97 7.14 3.60
C SER A 784 11.42 7.15 4.10
N ASP A 785 12.23 8.12 3.67
CA ASP A 785 13.59 8.33 4.20
C ASP A 785 13.56 8.79 5.66
N VAL A 786 12.57 9.62 6.03
CA VAL A 786 12.36 10.06 7.42
C VAL A 786 12.04 8.89 8.35
N TYR A 787 11.21 7.92 7.90
CA TYR A 787 10.95 6.70 8.65
C TYR A 787 12.24 5.91 8.89
N SER A 788 13.01 5.65 7.84
CA SER A 788 14.28 4.93 7.94
C SER A 788 15.27 5.65 8.87
N PHE A 789 15.29 6.99 8.83
CA PHE A 789 16.12 7.80 9.72
C PHE A 789 15.65 7.72 11.18
N GLY A 790 14.35 7.66 11.43
CA GLY A 790 13.78 7.40 12.77
C GLY A 790 14.27 6.07 13.35
N VAL A 791 14.35 5.01 12.54
CA VAL A 791 14.94 3.71 12.95
C VAL A 791 16.42 3.88 13.32
N ILE A 792 17.19 4.63 12.54
CA ILE A 792 18.61 4.92 12.83
C ILE A 792 18.75 5.68 14.16
N LEU A 793 17.87 6.62 14.47
CA LEU A 793 17.88 7.32 15.78
C LEU A 793 17.64 6.34 16.94
N LEU A 794 16.74 5.38 16.80
CA LEU A 794 16.54 4.33 17.81
C LEU A 794 17.76 3.42 17.97
N GLU A 795 18.46 3.09 16.89
CA GLU A 795 19.72 2.34 16.95
C GLU A 795 20.83 3.15 17.66
N LEU A 796 20.90 4.48 17.43
CA LEU A 796 21.83 5.37 18.12
C LEU A 796 21.59 5.46 19.62
N ILE A 797 20.30 5.40 20.05
CA ILE A 797 19.94 5.39 21.48
C ILE A 797 20.32 4.06 22.12
N SER A 798 19.97 2.95 21.46
CA SER A 798 19.95 1.63 22.09
C SER A 798 21.21 0.79 21.84
N GLY A 799 22.00 1.09 20.80
CA GLY A 799 23.08 0.22 20.36
C GLY A 799 22.61 -1.15 19.87
N GLN A 800 21.32 -1.30 19.50
CA GLN A 800 20.72 -2.54 19.04
C GLN A 800 20.43 -2.49 17.54
N GLU A 801 20.48 -3.65 16.84
CA GLU A 801 20.09 -3.75 15.43
C GLU A 801 18.58 -3.54 15.25
N ALA A 802 18.18 -3.01 14.08
CA ALA A 802 16.77 -2.76 13.73
C ALA A 802 15.86 -4.00 13.85
N ILE A 803 16.41 -5.20 13.61
CA ILE A 803 15.76 -6.51 13.80
C ILE A 803 16.65 -7.43 14.61
N SER A 804 16.14 -8.00 15.68
CA SER A 804 16.83 -9.00 16.49
C SER A 804 15.84 -10.08 16.94
N ASN A 805 16.28 -11.34 16.92
CA ASN A 805 15.51 -12.46 17.44
C ASN A 805 15.70 -12.67 18.95
N GLU A 806 16.71 -12.08 19.56
CA GLU A 806 17.12 -12.34 20.93
C GLU A 806 17.05 -11.09 21.84
N SER A 807 17.30 -9.90 21.29
CA SER A 807 17.51 -8.68 22.08
C SER A 807 16.24 -8.01 22.57
N PHE A 808 15.09 -8.20 21.92
CA PHE A 808 13.84 -7.47 22.19
C PHE A 808 12.81 -8.29 22.99
N GLY A 809 13.19 -9.47 23.47
CA GLY A 809 12.31 -10.39 24.20
C GLY A 809 11.39 -11.20 23.28
N VAL A 810 10.60 -12.09 23.86
CA VAL A 810 9.78 -13.10 23.12
C VAL A 810 8.74 -12.47 22.19
N ASN A 811 8.34 -11.22 22.44
CA ASN A 811 7.20 -10.56 21.79
C ASN A 811 7.56 -9.45 20.80
N CYS A 812 8.82 -9.04 20.69
CA CYS A 812 9.23 -7.95 19.80
C CYS A 812 10.45 -8.38 18.96
N ARG A 813 10.33 -8.40 17.64
CA ARG A 813 11.44 -8.66 16.71
C ARG A 813 11.98 -7.39 16.05
N ASN A 814 11.34 -6.25 16.28
CA ASN A 814 11.62 -4.99 15.63
C ASN A 814 11.87 -3.91 16.68
N ILE A 815 12.96 -3.14 16.49
CA ILE A 815 13.38 -2.07 17.40
C ILE A 815 12.31 -1.00 17.61
N VAL A 816 11.52 -0.69 16.57
CA VAL A 816 10.46 0.33 16.63
C VAL A 816 9.37 -0.08 17.64
N GLN A 817 8.92 -1.32 17.56
CA GLN A 817 7.89 -1.83 18.49
C GLN A 817 8.42 -1.92 19.91
N TRP A 818 9.65 -2.42 20.08
CA TRP A 818 10.31 -2.53 21.38
C TRP A 818 10.54 -1.16 22.03
N ALA A 819 11.16 -0.22 21.31
CA ALA A 819 11.42 1.13 21.82
C ALA A 819 10.12 1.87 22.15
N LYS A 820 9.09 1.74 21.30
CA LYS A 820 7.78 2.34 21.51
C LYS A 820 7.15 1.90 22.84
N LEU A 821 7.19 0.61 23.16
CA LEU A 821 6.66 0.08 24.42
C LEU A 821 7.35 0.70 25.64
N HIS A 822 8.68 0.82 25.63
CA HIS A 822 9.44 1.39 26.75
C HIS A 822 9.22 2.91 26.87
N ILE A 823 9.28 3.65 25.76
CA ILE A 823 9.12 5.11 25.78
C ILE A 823 7.70 5.50 26.21
N GLU A 824 6.66 4.84 25.69
CA GLU A 824 5.26 5.08 26.06
C GLU A 824 4.95 4.70 27.53
N SER A 825 5.70 3.76 28.11
CA SER A 825 5.60 3.44 29.53
C SER A 825 6.43 4.35 30.47
N GLY A 826 7.19 5.30 29.89
CA GLY A 826 8.08 6.20 30.64
C GLY A 826 9.43 5.56 31.02
N ASP A 827 9.71 4.35 30.55
CA ASP A 827 10.96 3.62 30.83
C ASP A 827 12.00 3.82 29.74
N ILE A 828 12.54 5.02 29.63
CA ILE A 828 13.63 5.28 28.68
C ILE A 828 14.92 4.53 29.05
N GLN A 829 15.16 4.29 30.33
CA GLN A 829 16.37 3.60 30.79
C GLN A 829 16.47 2.18 30.23
N GLY A 830 15.32 1.53 30.01
CA GLY A 830 15.25 0.19 29.45
C GLY A 830 15.72 0.07 27.99
N ILE A 831 15.77 1.20 27.27
CA ILE A 831 16.23 1.20 25.87
C ILE A 831 17.63 1.77 25.65
N ILE A 832 18.20 2.49 26.64
CA ILE A 832 19.48 3.17 26.47
C ILE A 832 20.63 2.14 26.44
N ASP A 833 21.56 2.33 25.50
CA ASP A 833 22.75 1.51 25.35
C ASP A 833 23.58 1.52 26.64
N PRO A 834 23.77 0.37 27.31
CA PRO A 834 24.61 0.28 28.50
C PRO A 834 26.07 0.75 28.29
N ALA A 835 26.54 0.74 27.04
CA ALA A 835 27.90 1.20 26.69
C ALA A 835 28.08 2.72 26.89
N LEU A 836 27.00 3.49 27.00
CA LEU A 836 27.03 4.93 27.29
C LEU A 836 27.34 5.25 28.75
N ARG A 837 27.33 4.29 29.68
CA ARG A 837 27.76 4.36 31.09
C ARG A 837 27.15 5.52 31.87
N ASN A 838 25.94 5.95 31.54
CA ASN A 838 25.26 7.13 32.11
C ASN A 838 25.98 8.46 31.85
N GLU A 839 26.89 8.52 30.86
CA GLU A 839 27.57 9.74 30.43
C GLU A 839 26.76 10.50 29.38
N TYR A 840 25.51 10.86 29.70
CA TYR A 840 24.58 11.59 28.83
C TYR A 840 23.65 12.48 29.65
N ASP A 841 23.09 13.51 29.02
CA ASP A 841 21.96 14.25 29.58
C ASP A 841 20.66 13.56 29.26
N ILE A 842 19.86 13.28 30.30
CA ILE A 842 18.61 12.53 30.16
C ILE A 842 17.55 13.30 29.33
N GLN A 843 17.57 14.64 29.36
CA GLN A 843 16.64 15.48 28.61
C GLN A 843 16.96 15.44 27.11
N SER A 844 18.25 15.48 26.74
CA SER A 844 18.69 15.30 25.36
C SER A 844 18.29 13.93 24.82
N MET A 845 18.36 12.88 25.66
CA MET A 845 17.98 11.51 25.31
C MET A 845 16.47 11.39 25.05
N TRP A 846 15.64 11.93 25.95
CA TRP A 846 14.20 11.96 25.78
C TRP A 846 13.78 12.69 24.52
N LYS A 847 14.37 13.85 24.26
CA LYS A 847 14.11 14.65 23.06
C LYS A 847 14.31 13.86 21.77
N ILE A 848 15.40 13.12 21.67
CA ILE A 848 15.68 12.29 20.49
C ILE A 848 14.78 11.06 20.44
N ALA A 849 14.46 10.42 21.55
CA ALA A 849 13.55 9.28 21.61
C ALA A 849 12.15 9.63 21.12
N GLU A 850 11.60 10.75 21.60
CA GLU A 850 10.29 11.26 21.15
C GLU A 850 10.31 11.60 19.66
N LYS A 851 11.35 12.29 19.18
CA LYS A 851 11.49 12.61 17.76
C LYS A 851 11.63 11.37 16.89
N ALA A 852 12.37 10.37 17.34
CA ALA A 852 12.46 9.07 16.65
C ALA A 852 11.09 8.40 16.52
N LEU A 853 10.26 8.38 17.59
CA LEU A 853 8.89 7.86 17.53
C LEU A 853 8.00 8.66 16.57
N MET A 854 8.17 9.98 16.48
CA MET A 854 7.45 10.78 15.46
C MET A 854 7.87 10.42 14.04
N CYS A 855 9.15 10.12 13.81
CA CYS A 855 9.65 9.72 12.50
C CYS A 855 9.11 8.35 12.05
N VAL A 856 8.91 7.41 12.98
CA VAL A 856 8.44 6.05 12.68
C VAL A 856 6.91 5.90 12.77
N GLN A 857 6.15 7.01 12.68
CA GLN A 857 4.69 6.93 12.58
C GLN A 857 4.27 6.17 11.33
N PRO A 858 3.15 5.41 11.37
CA PRO A 858 2.72 4.57 10.27
C PRO A 858 2.44 5.36 8.98
N HIS A 859 1.91 6.60 9.09
CA HIS A 859 1.56 7.45 7.96
C HIS A 859 2.55 8.58 7.75
N GLY A 860 2.98 8.81 6.51
CA GLY A 860 3.97 9.83 6.15
C GLY A 860 3.56 11.26 6.52
N TYR A 861 2.26 11.59 6.41
CA TYR A 861 1.76 12.92 6.79
C TYR A 861 1.87 13.22 8.30
N MET A 862 1.98 12.17 9.14
CA MET A 862 2.20 12.31 10.59
C MET A 862 3.68 12.48 10.95
N ARG A 863 4.58 12.22 10.01
CA ARG A 863 6.03 12.30 10.23
C ARG A 863 6.52 13.73 9.99
N PRO A 864 7.49 14.22 10.79
CA PRO A 864 8.12 15.51 10.55
C PRO A 864 8.84 15.52 9.19
N SER A 865 9.24 16.71 8.72
CA SER A 865 10.24 16.86 7.68
C SER A 865 11.63 16.57 8.23
N ILE A 866 12.57 16.21 7.37
CA ILE A 866 13.96 15.98 7.81
C ILE A 866 14.60 17.26 8.39
N SER A 867 14.20 18.45 7.93
CA SER A 867 14.65 19.73 8.49
C SER A 867 14.17 19.93 9.93
N GLU A 868 12.94 19.54 10.25
CA GLU A 868 12.44 19.56 11.64
C GLU A 868 13.17 18.57 12.53
N VAL A 869 13.51 17.38 12.01
CA VAL A 869 14.32 16.38 12.73
C VAL A 869 15.73 16.92 12.98
N LEU A 870 16.36 17.52 11.96
CA LEU A 870 17.68 18.13 12.07
C LEU A 870 17.73 19.18 13.18
N LYS A 871 16.74 20.06 13.25
CA LYS A 871 16.63 21.09 14.30
C LYS A 871 16.58 20.47 15.70
N GLU A 872 15.78 19.44 15.92
CA GLU A 872 15.69 18.78 17.22
C GLU A 872 16.98 18.06 17.62
N VAL A 873 17.72 17.50 16.65
CA VAL A 873 19.06 16.94 16.89
C VAL A 873 20.05 18.02 17.30
N GLN A 874 20.02 19.21 16.67
CA GLN A 874 20.85 20.36 17.01
C GLN A 874 20.56 20.89 18.40
N ASP A 875 19.27 20.97 18.77
CA ASP A 875 18.85 21.37 20.10
C ASP A 875 19.34 20.34 21.14
N ALA A 876 19.24 19.03 20.89
CA ALA A 876 19.76 17.99 21.78
C ALA A 876 21.30 18.08 21.95
N ILE A 877 22.05 18.38 20.87
CA ILE A 877 23.50 18.63 20.95
C ILE A 877 23.80 19.81 21.88
N THR A 878 23.02 20.88 21.79
CA THR A 878 23.18 22.06 22.64
C THR A 878 22.96 21.71 24.11
N MET A 879 21.87 21.00 24.43
CA MET A 879 21.58 20.52 25.79
C MET A 879 22.69 19.65 26.34
N GLU A 880 23.21 18.71 25.56
CA GLU A 880 24.28 17.80 25.97
C GLU A 880 25.61 18.57 26.26
N ARG A 881 25.95 19.59 25.45
CA ARG A 881 27.14 20.41 25.65
C ARG A 881 27.02 21.28 26.91
N GLU A 882 25.87 21.85 27.17
CA GLU A 882 25.60 22.61 28.41
C GLU A 882 25.71 21.73 29.64
N ALA A 883 25.12 20.52 29.59
CA ALA A 883 25.21 19.54 30.68
C ALA A 883 26.65 19.07 30.95
N THR A 884 27.44 18.90 29.88
CA THR A 884 28.86 18.51 30.00
C THR A 884 29.70 19.61 30.67
N THR A 885 29.49 20.88 30.30
CA THR A 885 30.17 22.04 30.92
C THR A 885 29.87 22.15 32.42
N VAL A 886 28.64 21.87 32.85
CA VAL A 886 28.24 21.86 34.27
C VAL A 886 28.90 20.69 35.02
N ARG A 887 29.07 19.53 34.41
CA ARG A 887 29.75 18.36 35.00
C ARG A 887 31.26 18.59 35.19
N GLU A 888 31.91 19.19 34.21
CA GLU A 888 33.34 19.53 34.26
C GLU A 888 33.63 20.67 35.25
N GLY A 889 32.74 21.67 35.35
CA GLY A 889 32.86 22.76 36.32
C GLY A 889 32.71 22.36 37.80
N ASN A 890 32.00 21.23 38.06
CA ASN A 890 31.87 20.69 39.43
C ASN A 890 33.03 19.75 39.83
N SER A 891 33.93 19.38 38.95
CA SER A 891 35.04 18.47 39.26
C SER A 891 36.26 19.22 39.81
N ASP A 892 36.39 20.53 39.63
CA ASP A 892 37.52 21.35 40.12
C ASP A 892 37.33 21.94 41.55
N ASP A 893 36.12 21.80 42.18
CA ASP A 893 35.84 22.45 43.49
C ASP A 893 35.69 21.43 44.65
N THR A 894 36.14 20.17 44.51
CA THR A 894 36.13 19.22 45.65
C THR A 894 37.46 19.09 46.34
N SER A 895 38.02 20.25 46.83
CA SER A 895 38.97 20.27 47.96
C SER A 895 38.79 21.51 48.78
N ARG A 896 37.66 21.63 49.52
CA ARG A 896 37.54 22.30 50.85
C ARG A 896 36.10 22.34 51.32
N ASN A 897 35.95 21.80 52.54
CA ASN A 897 34.90 22.01 53.57
C ASN A 897 33.52 21.29 53.45
N SER A 898 33.44 20.27 54.30
CA SER A 898 32.22 19.78 54.94
C SER A 898 31.41 20.92 55.63
N GLY A 899 30.14 21.05 55.27
CA GLY A 899 29.18 21.94 55.96
C GLY A 899 27.76 21.57 55.51
N HIS A 900 27.02 20.94 56.46
CA HIS A 900 25.59 20.63 56.35
C HIS A 900 24.78 21.89 55.96
N SER A 901 23.94 21.79 54.96
CA SER A 901 22.72 22.60 54.88
C SER A 901 21.67 21.86 54.04
N SER A 902 20.65 21.42 54.71
CA SER A 902 19.36 21.01 54.15
C SER A 902 18.67 22.24 53.52
N LEU A 903 18.30 22.18 52.26
CA LEU A 903 17.45 23.18 51.62
C LEU A 903 16.14 22.50 51.14
N ASN A 904 15.04 23.04 51.67
CA ASN A 904 13.64 22.78 51.35
C ASN A 904 13.36 23.00 49.85
N LEU A 905 12.59 22.06 49.25
CA LEU A 905 11.86 22.29 48.00
C LEU A 905 10.73 23.30 48.23
N GLY A 906 10.90 24.47 47.68
CA GLY A 906 9.81 25.44 47.52
C GLY A 906 9.18 25.26 46.15
N SER A 907 7.87 25.23 46.14
CA SER A 907 7.02 25.20 44.96
C SER A 907 7.29 26.40 44.04
N LEU A 908 7.48 26.16 42.77
CA LEU A 908 7.45 27.22 41.74
C LEU A 908 6.15 27.13 40.95
N ASP A 909 5.39 28.21 41.05
CA ASP A 909 4.15 28.45 40.31
C ASP A 909 4.42 28.51 38.79
N ILE A 910 3.60 27.80 38.05
CA ILE A 910 3.58 27.85 36.58
C ILE A 910 2.76 29.05 36.16
N ILE A 911 3.42 30.01 35.52
CA ILE A 911 2.76 31.07 34.73
C ILE A 911 2.40 30.50 33.37
N GLY A 912 1.10 30.54 33.04
CA GLY A 912 0.56 30.11 31.80
C GLY A 912 0.92 30.97 30.60
N THR A 913 1.01 30.36 29.46
CA THR A 913 0.72 30.97 28.16
C THR A 913 -0.27 30.10 27.41
N ASP A 914 -1.48 30.63 27.28
CA ASP A 914 -2.55 30.18 26.43
C ASP A 914 -2.09 30.20 24.96
N ASN A 915 -2.35 29.08 24.27
CA ASN A 915 -2.89 29.03 22.89
C ASN A 915 -2.86 27.58 22.37
N PHE A 916 -3.85 26.79 22.80
CA PHE A 916 -4.31 25.63 22.03
C PHE A 916 -5.81 25.78 21.84
N LEU A 917 -6.22 25.86 20.60
CA LEU A 917 -7.61 25.85 20.17
C LEU A 917 -8.29 24.58 20.71
N SER A 918 -9.28 24.79 21.55
CA SER A 918 -10.20 23.77 22.06
C SER A 918 -10.99 23.16 20.89
N ILE A 919 -10.76 21.89 20.61
CA ILE A 919 -11.74 21.03 19.93
C ILE A 919 -12.53 20.35 21.04
N ASP A 920 -13.38 21.11 21.69
CA ASP A 920 -14.48 20.62 22.53
C ASP A 920 -15.75 20.69 21.69
N GLU A 921 -16.09 19.55 21.09
CA GLU A 921 -17.46 19.11 20.77
C GLU A 921 -17.33 17.76 20.07
N PHE A 922 -17.90 16.72 20.64
CA PHE A 922 -18.07 15.34 20.17
C PHE A 922 -17.35 14.26 20.98
N ALA A 923 -17.62 14.21 22.25
CA ALA A 923 -17.55 12.96 23.02
C ALA A 923 -18.60 12.97 24.13
N ARG A 924 -19.85 12.67 23.80
CA ARG A 924 -20.85 12.26 24.80
C ARG A 924 -21.17 10.79 24.56
N PRO A 925 -21.13 9.94 25.60
CA PRO A 925 -21.65 8.59 25.48
C PRO A 925 -23.14 8.67 25.24
N SER A 926 -23.64 8.17 24.11
CA SER A 926 -25.06 7.98 23.89
C SER A 926 -25.46 6.71 24.63
N ALA A 927 -26.04 6.84 25.80
CA ALA A 927 -26.83 5.76 26.36
C ALA A 927 -28.09 5.62 25.53
N ARG A 928 -28.23 4.58 24.78
CA ARG A 928 -29.46 4.09 24.19
C ARG A 928 -29.87 2.79 24.84
#